data_239138a67a60a01325c39625bf8c3aa8
#
_entry.id   239138a67a60a01325c39625bf8c3aa8
#
_cell.length_a   1.000
_cell.length_b   1.000
_cell.length_c   1.000
_cell.angle_alpha   90.00
_cell.angle_beta   90.00
_cell.angle_gamma   90.00
#
_symmetry.space_group_name_H-M   'P 1'
#
loop_
_entity.id
_entity.type
_entity.pdbx_description
1 polymer ?
#
loop_
_entity_poly.entity_id
_entity_poly.type
_entity_poly.pdbx_seq_one_letter_code
_entity_poly.pdbx_strand_id
1 'polypeptide(L)'
;MRCLVGLIASILPLMTWAKTPTVSGYVLDAQTGERLIGATVMELRSGVGTVTNVHGFYSLTLPADTVCLQAGYVGYEAPTTPMLRLSADTLVELPMKSVTELEEVVVEGTHSVSGTHSVQMSAVDVPVSQIKGIPAIGGEVDVLKAIQLLPGVQSGSEGAAGLYVRGGGPDENLILLDGVPLYSVNHMLGFFSIFNADAVKNVTLYEGNFPARYGGRLSSIIDVRQKDGDAYGFHGNLTVGLIATKLSLEGPIYWHKDEWRRFRNKETVKAKTTFIISARRTLYDLVAIPATALLSSLKSNGDSLSTGGYYFYDINAKLTHTFSANDKLSASFYMGDDVVYNRIWDKYSGDTNTPTTFRMRYNWGNIVGAINYEHRFNGRLYSTTQVSCTRYKYKLSAGQEWNSYTNAGETSLEMGYNSYILDLMAQTHYEWRPNTQHEVHFGARYIWHTFHPQVGHYYINANTDTIQAQLDTTISVGGTVYTHEAGVYIEDTYTPCSWFRINAGLHAALFHTGGKTYYSFEPRVGLRFLPHKDVAIKMSYAYMSQYVHMLSNSSVSLPTDLWVPVTAKIPPMRSMQVAAGITYNICNQVELSVEGYYKRMLNLLEYKDGASYMSTKNWQNLVCIGDGWSYGVQFLAKRTVGPVTGWIGYTWSRTMRQFDRPGQEINGGKPYHAKYDREHDLSVTLQYHINKQWEVAATFVYGTGTRGTLALQKYDTWLYSEMSHAQQPNLQEVRYVTERNNFKMPDYHRLDIGTTCHLPDKKHADWDHALNVSIYNVYCHMNPFLVYPKDGKLYQFSLLPILPSLSYTFKF
;
A
#
# COMPACT_ATOMS: atom_id res chain seq x y z
N MET A 1 44.49 0.51 -5.97
CA MET A 1 43.76 -0.01 -4.81
C MET A 1 44.46 0.17 -3.44
N ARG A 2 45.78 0.20 -3.35
CA ARG A 2 46.52 0.43 -2.07
C ARG A 2 46.53 1.90 -1.59
N CYS A 3 46.37 2.87 -2.45
CA CYS A 3 46.32 4.32 -2.08
C CYS A 3 44.93 4.79 -1.57
N LEU A 4 43.86 4.10 -1.92
CA LEU A 4 42.48 4.48 -1.46
C LEU A 4 42.22 4.03 -0.01
N VAL A 5 42.85 2.94 0.45
CA VAL A 5 42.72 2.43 1.82
C VAL A 5 43.55 3.29 2.81
N GLY A 6 44.63 3.88 2.34
CA GLY A 6 45.46 4.81 3.15
C GLY A 6 44.78 6.15 3.42
N LEU A 7 43.93 6.62 2.51
CA LEU A 7 43.24 7.90 2.66
C LEU A 7 42.02 7.81 3.63
N ILE A 8 41.40 6.65 3.75
CA ILE A 8 40.28 6.40 4.69
C ILE A 8 40.78 6.21 6.13
N ALA A 9 41.98 5.67 6.30
CA ALA A 9 42.57 5.46 7.62
C ALA A 9 43.13 6.76 8.27
N SER A 10 43.40 7.78 7.49
CA SER A 10 43.97 9.06 8.00
C SER A 10 42.95 10.13 8.41
N ILE A 11 41.62 9.82 8.25
CA ILE A 11 40.53 10.76 8.61
C ILE A 11 39.87 10.37 9.96
N LEU A 12 40.42 9.38 10.69
CA LEU A 12 40.01 9.13 12.06
C LEU A 12 40.87 9.99 13.02
N PRO A 13 40.40 11.19 13.43
CA PRO A 13 41.02 11.85 14.55
C PRO A 13 40.72 10.98 15.78
N LEU A 14 41.74 10.58 16.48
CA LEU A 14 41.67 10.08 17.88
C LEU A 14 41.14 11.23 18.77
N MET A 15 39.88 11.57 18.65
CA MET A 15 39.21 12.43 19.62
C MET A 15 38.97 11.58 20.88
N THR A 16 39.66 11.93 21.97
CA THR A 16 39.27 11.55 23.31
C THR A 16 37.88 12.09 23.60
N TRP A 17 36.87 11.26 23.37
CA TRP A 17 35.47 11.63 23.59
C TRP A 17 35.23 11.69 25.11
N ALA A 18 35.02 12.89 25.64
CA ALA A 18 34.35 13.00 26.92
C ALA A 18 33.04 12.22 26.81
N LYS A 19 32.82 11.26 27.70
CA LYS A 19 31.63 10.38 27.66
C LYS A 19 30.39 11.21 28.00
N THR A 20 29.77 11.81 26.97
CA THR A 20 28.46 12.45 27.13
C THR A 20 27.42 11.34 27.33
N PRO A 21 26.64 11.38 28.42
CA PRO A 21 25.66 10.34 28.70
C PRO A 21 24.54 10.34 27.67
N THR A 22 24.05 9.15 27.35
CA THR A 22 22.94 8.95 26.41
C THR A 22 21.74 8.43 27.18
N VAL A 23 20.59 9.12 27.02
CA VAL A 23 19.29 8.58 27.44
C VAL A 23 18.66 7.89 26.24
N SER A 24 18.27 6.65 26.41
CA SER A 24 17.58 5.88 25.37
C SER A 24 16.43 5.09 25.99
N GLY A 25 15.48 4.66 25.18
CA GLY A 25 14.36 3.89 25.68
C GLY A 25 13.21 3.80 24.68
N TYR A 26 12.03 3.59 25.23
CA TYR A 26 10.82 3.45 24.43
C TYR A 26 9.74 4.40 24.92
N VAL A 27 8.98 4.95 23.97
CA VAL A 27 7.73 5.64 24.27
C VAL A 27 6.60 4.63 24.14
N LEU A 28 5.79 4.52 25.18
CA LEU A 28 4.77 3.47 25.31
C LEU A 28 3.38 4.07 25.51
N ASP A 29 2.37 3.42 24.97
CA ASP A 29 1.00 3.61 25.43
C ASP A 29 0.86 3.05 26.85
N ALA A 30 0.41 3.86 27.79
CA ALA A 30 0.29 3.46 29.20
C ALA A 30 -0.84 2.45 29.45
N GLN A 31 -1.85 2.39 28.57
CA GLN A 31 -2.99 1.50 28.70
C GLN A 31 -2.71 0.11 28.10
N THR A 32 -2.10 0.06 26.92
CA THR A 32 -1.86 -1.19 26.19
C THR A 32 -0.42 -1.70 26.31
N GLY A 33 0.52 -0.84 26.72
CA GLY A 33 1.96 -1.15 26.73
C GLY A 33 2.60 -1.17 25.35
N GLU A 34 1.86 -0.79 24.31
CA GLU A 34 2.31 -0.76 22.93
C GLU A 34 3.32 0.38 22.68
N ARG A 35 4.37 0.13 21.89
CA ARG A 35 5.38 1.13 21.59
C ARG A 35 4.89 2.14 20.58
N LEU A 36 5.02 3.45 20.82
CA LEU A 36 4.53 4.52 19.96
C LEU A 36 5.58 4.91 18.91
N ILE A 37 5.20 4.83 17.64
CA ILE A 37 6.01 5.15 16.46
C ILE A 37 5.89 6.64 16.14
N GLY A 38 7.00 7.34 15.92
CA GLY A 38 6.96 8.76 15.57
C GLY A 38 6.66 9.70 16.75
N ALA A 39 6.71 9.22 17.99
CA ALA A 39 6.59 10.07 19.17
C ALA A 39 7.83 10.95 19.34
N THR A 40 7.65 12.22 19.72
CA THR A 40 8.74 13.13 20.04
C THR A 40 9.24 12.91 21.45
N VAL A 41 10.55 13.00 21.65
CA VAL A 41 11.17 13.07 22.97
C VAL A 41 12.11 14.27 22.97
N MET A 42 11.87 15.22 23.88
CA MET A 42 12.62 16.48 23.96
C MET A 42 13.14 16.69 25.36
N GLU A 43 14.37 17.18 25.48
CA GLU A 43 14.90 17.66 26.74
C GLU A 43 14.56 19.16 26.89
N LEU A 44 13.84 19.51 27.98
CA LEU A 44 13.17 20.81 28.12
C LEU A 44 14.11 21.98 28.29
N ARG A 45 15.33 21.77 28.80
CA ARG A 45 16.31 22.86 29.07
C ARG A 45 17.14 23.19 27.85
N SER A 46 17.64 22.16 27.15
CA SER A 46 18.50 22.36 25.97
C SER A 46 17.69 22.48 24.68
N GLY A 47 16.41 22.06 24.68
CA GLY A 47 15.58 21.98 23.48
C GLY A 47 16.05 20.92 22.50
N VAL A 48 16.98 20.03 22.91
CA VAL A 48 17.47 18.95 22.08
C VAL A 48 16.44 17.82 22.08
N GLY A 49 16.01 17.39 20.93
CA GLY A 49 14.98 16.38 20.82
C GLY A 49 15.24 15.37 19.70
N THR A 50 14.52 14.25 19.78
CA THR A 50 14.53 13.16 18.80
C THR A 50 13.12 12.65 18.60
N VAL A 51 12.95 11.74 17.64
CA VAL A 51 11.70 11.07 17.34
C VAL A 51 11.90 9.57 17.49
N THR A 52 10.90 8.85 17.99
CA THR A 52 10.96 7.39 18.05
C THR A 52 10.95 6.80 16.65
N ASN A 53 11.75 5.76 16.45
CA ASN A 53 11.80 5.01 15.21
C ASN A 53 10.54 4.13 15.01
N VAL A 54 10.50 3.33 13.95
CA VAL A 54 9.40 2.40 13.62
C VAL A 54 9.18 1.29 14.67
N HIS A 55 10.04 1.19 15.67
CA HIS A 55 9.95 0.27 16.80
C HIS A 55 9.66 0.98 18.14
N GLY A 56 9.37 2.30 18.10
CA GLY A 56 9.12 3.10 19.28
C GLY A 56 10.37 3.40 20.13
N PHE A 57 11.57 3.10 19.59
CA PHE A 57 12.85 3.36 20.27
C PHE A 57 13.31 4.79 20.03
N TYR A 58 13.83 5.43 21.07
CA TYR A 58 14.53 6.72 20.98
C TYR A 58 15.90 6.66 21.62
N SER A 59 16.79 7.51 21.15
CA SER A 59 18.12 7.71 21.74
C SER A 59 18.47 9.17 21.66
N LEU A 60 18.90 9.76 22.78
CA LEU A 60 19.21 11.16 22.91
C LEU A 60 20.50 11.33 23.71
N THR A 61 21.58 11.73 23.05
CA THR A 61 22.85 12.05 23.72
C THR A 61 22.79 13.50 24.20
N LEU A 62 23.03 13.75 25.47
CA LEU A 62 22.85 15.06 26.09
C LEU A 62 24.15 15.56 26.74
N PRO A 63 24.49 16.87 26.62
CA PRO A 63 25.69 17.43 27.20
C PRO A 63 25.59 17.66 28.69
N ALA A 64 24.40 17.49 29.28
CA ALA A 64 24.12 17.83 30.67
C ALA A 64 23.97 16.59 31.57
N ASP A 65 24.45 16.69 32.80
CA ASP A 65 24.31 15.60 33.79
C ASP A 65 22.89 15.47 34.38
N THR A 66 22.08 16.51 34.26
CA THR A 66 20.72 16.54 34.78
C THR A 66 19.77 16.95 33.68
N VAL A 67 18.78 16.10 33.39
CA VAL A 67 17.87 16.24 32.24
C VAL A 67 16.43 16.08 32.69
N CYS A 68 15.53 16.74 31.98
CA CYS A 68 14.10 16.64 32.14
C CYS A 68 13.49 16.36 30.73
N LEU A 69 12.95 15.17 30.53
CA LEU A 69 12.40 14.73 29.24
C LEU A 69 10.91 14.94 29.19
N GLN A 70 10.43 15.42 28.06
CA GLN A 70 9.02 15.46 27.70
C GLN A 70 8.78 14.63 26.46
N ALA A 71 7.77 13.75 26.51
CA ALA A 71 7.29 13.01 25.34
C ALA A 71 6.05 13.68 24.77
N GLY A 72 5.89 13.65 23.44
CA GLY A 72 4.71 14.16 22.74
C GLY A 72 4.28 13.23 21.61
N TYR A 73 2.98 12.96 21.55
CA TYR A 73 2.35 12.19 20.46
C TYR A 73 0.91 12.64 20.25
N VAL A 74 0.42 12.62 19.01
CA VAL A 74 -0.94 13.08 18.68
C VAL A 74 -1.98 12.19 19.37
N GLY A 75 -2.92 12.80 20.12
CA GLY A 75 -3.95 12.08 20.86
C GLY A 75 -3.50 11.56 22.23
N TYR A 76 -2.33 12.00 22.74
CA TYR A 76 -1.81 11.59 24.04
C TYR A 76 -1.44 12.80 24.89
N GLU A 77 -1.54 12.64 26.23
CA GLU A 77 -0.97 13.60 27.18
C GLU A 77 0.55 13.68 27.02
N ALA A 78 1.13 14.83 27.28
CA ALA A 78 2.58 15.05 27.21
C ALA A 78 3.23 14.86 28.60
N PRO A 79 3.61 13.64 28.99
CA PRO A 79 4.25 13.41 30.26
C PRO A 79 5.65 14.02 30.29
N THR A 80 5.97 14.62 31.43
CA THR A 80 7.31 15.14 31.74
C THR A 80 7.95 14.28 32.80
N THR A 81 9.20 13.84 32.59
CA THR A 81 9.92 13.08 33.62
C THR A 81 10.32 13.97 34.79
N PRO A 82 10.48 13.43 36.00
CA PRO A 82 11.26 14.11 37.03
C PRO A 82 12.67 14.44 36.53
N MET A 83 13.38 15.31 37.23
CA MET A 83 14.78 15.57 36.95
C MET A 83 15.61 14.30 37.13
N LEU A 84 16.18 13.80 36.03
CA LEU A 84 17.03 12.63 35.98
C LEU A 84 18.50 13.04 36.04
N ARG A 85 19.26 12.51 36.95
CA ARG A 85 20.70 12.70 37.00
C ARG A 85 21.38 11.58 36.23
N LEU A 86 22.12 11.94 35.19
CA LEU A 86 22.79 11.00 34.29
C LEU A 86 24.26 10.86 34.72
N SER A 87 24.63 9.71 35.26
CA SER A 87 26.02 9.33 35.52
C SER A 87 26.59 8.38 34.46
N ALA A 88 25.73 7.75 33.68
CA ALA A 88 26.04 6.82 32.60
C ALA A 88 24.87 6.76 31.59
N ASP A 89 25.07 6.00 30.53
CA ASP A 89 24.00 5.71 29.57
C ASP A 89 22.80 5.05 30.29
N THR A 90 21.64 5.66 30.20
CA THR A 90 20.44 5.32 30.99
C THR A 90 19.28 4.93 30.10
N LEU A 91 18.57 3.85 30.48
CA LEU A 91 17.32 3.44 29.84
C LEU A 91 16.13 4.08 30.56
N VAL A 92 15.26 4.78 29.81
CA VAL A 92 14.06 5.42 30.35
C VAL A 92 12.87 5.06 29.46
N GLU A 93 11.86 4.39 30.00
CA GLU A 93 10.57 4.20 29.33
C GLU A 93 9.65 5.39 29.63
N LEU A 94 8.97 5.90 28.61
CA LEU A 94 8.07 7.04 28.71
C LEU A 94 6.64 6.59 28.42
N PRO A 95 5.85 6.19 29.46
CA PRO A 95 4.46 5.83 29.25
C PRO A 95 3.61 7.09 29.05
N MET A 96 2.80 7.10 28.00
CA MET A 96 1.88 8.18 27.64
C MET A 96 0.45 7.71 27.79
N LYS A 97 -0.43 8.53 28.33
CA LYS A 97 -1.88 8.24 28.44
C LYS A 97 -2.58 8.80 27.21
N SER A 98 -3.44 7.97 26.60
CA SER A 98 -4.33 8.42 25.52
C SER A 98 -5.36 9.40 26.09
N VAL A 99 -5.55 10.53 25.40
CA VAL A 99 -6.58 11.51 25.74
C VAL A 99 -7.88 11.08 25.10
N THR A 100 -8.73 10.40 25.86
CA THR A 100 -10.06 9.98 25.43
C THR A 100 -11.10 11.09 25.67
N GLU A 101 -10.74 12.17 26.37
CA GLU A 101 -11.64 13.25 26.76
C GLU A 101 -11.35 14.54 26.00
N LEU A 102 -12.40 15.17 25.48
CA LEU A 102 -12.43 16.54 24.95
C LEU A 102 -12.34 17.56 26.11
N GLU A 103 -11.41 17.42 27.03
CA GLU A 103 -10.98 18.57 27.80
C GLU A 103 -10.09 19.41 26.91
N GLU A 104 -10.34 20.70 26.89
CA GLU A 104 -9.52 21.70 26.24
C GLU A 104 -8.14 21.68 26.92
N VAL A 105 -7.36 20.66 26.61
CA VAL A 105 -5.96 20.63 27.01
C VAL A 105 -5.28 21.69 26.16
N VAL A 106 -5.16 22.88 26.73
CA VAL A 106 -4.18 23.86 26.25
C VAL A 106 -2.82 23.21 26.43
N VAL A 107 -2.39 22.49 25.40
CA VAL A 107 -1.07 21.86 25.39
C VAL A 107 -0.06 22.96 25.10
N GLU A 108 0.29 23.71 26.14
CA GLU A 108 1.49 24.52 26.09
C GLU A 108 2.68 23.56 25.97
N GLY A 109 3.25 23.47 24.79
CA GLY A 109 4.58 22.87 24.55
C GLY A 109 4.65 21.50 23.86
N THR A 110 3.59 20.85 23.49
CA THR A 110 3.69 19.66 22.62
C THR A 110 3.86 20.09 21.17
N HIS A 111 5.12 20.15 20.75
CA HIS A 111 5.43 20.07 19.34
C HIS A 111 5.00 18.69 18.86
N SER A 112 3.82 18.58 18.22
CA SER A 112 3.60 17.47 17.29
C SER A 112 4.84 17.43 16.39
N VAL A 113 5.24 16.26 15.90
CA VAL A 113 6.31 16.19 14.90
C VAL A 113 5.83 16.99 13.71
N SER A 114 6.05 18.28 13.80
CA SER A 114 5.75 19.21 12.75
C SER A 114 6.62 18.81 11.57
N GLY A 115 6.05 18.81 10.38
CA GLY A 115 6.78 18.66 9.13
C GLY A 115 8.04 19.56 9.08
N THR A 116 8.12 20.61 9.92
CA THR A 116 9.29 21.47 10.01
C THR A 116 10.52 20.80 10.65
N HIS A 117 10.38 19.84 11.53
CA HIS A 117 11.51 19.18 12.21
C HIS A 117 12.12 18.01 11.41
N SER A 118 11.35 17.33 10.55
CA SER A 118 11.85 16.25 9.69
C SER A 118 12.70 16.81 8.53
N VAL A 119 13.84 16.15 8.24
CA VAL A 119 14.62 16.40 7.01
C VAL A 119 14.01 15.69 5.80
N GLN A 120 13.26 14.63 6.06
CA GLN A 120 12.55 13.90 4.99
C GLN A 120 11.50 14.83 4.38
N MET A 121 11.58 14.96 3.06
CA MET A 121 10.62 15.72 2.28
C MET A 121 9.47 14.80 1.89
N SER A 122 8.24 15.28 1.96
CA SER A 122 7.05 14.52 1.55
C SER A 122 6.90 13.18 2.29
N ALA A 123 7.27 13.14 3.56
CA ALA A 123 6.95 12.02 4.44
C ALA A 123 5.69 12.38 5.25
N VAL A 124 4.63 11.61 5.08
CA VAL A 124 3.34 11.84 5.75
C VAL A 124 2.99 10.64 6.59
N ASP A 125 2.94 10.85 7.90
CA ASP A 125 2.37 9.87 8.82
C ASP A 125 0.85 10.10 8.93
N VAL A 126 0.09 9.02 8.73
CA VAL A 126 -1.37 9.04 8.87
C VAL A 126 -1.74 8.13 10.04
N PRO A 127 -2.05 8.69 11.20
CA PRO A 127 -2.52 7.93 12.35
C PRO A 127 -3.81 7.16 12.03
N VAL A 128 -3.91 5.93 12.51
CA VAL A 128 -5.08 5.08 12.25
C VAL A 128 -6.38 5.71 12.79
N SER A 129 -6.31 6.50 13.85
CA SER A 129 -7.45 7.26 14.36
C SER A 129 -8.03 8.22 13.31
N GLN A 130 -7.19 8.94 12.57
CA GLN A 130 -7.63 9.81 11.48
C GLN A 130 -8.20 9.00 10.30
N ILE A 131 -7.63 7.84 10.00
CA ILE A 131 -8.16 6.94 8.97
C ILE A 131 -9.56 6.46 9.35
N LYS A 132 -9.76 6.04 10.60
CA LYS A 132 -11.06 5.55 11.10
C LYS A 132 -12.16 6.62 11.11
N GLY A 133 -11.80 7.89 11.18
CA GLY A 133 -12.74 9.01 11.12
C GLY A 133 -13.22 9.38 9.72
N ILE A 134 -12.67 8.81 8.63
CA ILE A 134 -13.11 9.09 7.26
C ILE A 134 -14.43 8.36 6.98
N PRO A 135 -15.37 8.95 6.16
CA PRO A 135 -16.61 8.26 5.81
C PRO A 135 -16.34 6.88 5.22
N ALA A 136 -16.95 5.85 5.79
CA ALA A 136 -16.77 4.47 5.38
C ALA A 136 -17.49 4.18 4.06
N ILE A 137 -16.89 3.36 3.19
CA ILE A 137 -17.52 2.87 1.96
C ILE A 137 -18.10 1.48 2.28
N GLY A 138 -19.42 1.32 2.20
CA GLY A 138 -20.06 0.04 2.51
C GLY A 138 -19.90 -0.39 3.98
N GLY A 139 -19.61 0.56 4.89
CA GLY A 139 -19.31 0.29 6.29
C GLY A 139 -17.87 -0.14 6.56
N GLU A 140 -16.98 -0.03 5.57
CA GLU A 140 -15.56 -0.39 5.65
C GLU A 140 -14.69 0.85 5.56
N VAL A 141 -13.78 1.01 6.51
CA VAL A 141 -12.73 2.05 6.51
C VAL A 141 -11.49 1.48 5.86
N ASP A 142 -10.96 2.18 4.85
CA ASP A 142 -9.87 1.70 4.02
C ASP A 142 -8.60 2.56 4.14
N VAL A 143 -7.48 1.89 4.45
CA VAL A 143 -6.17 2.52 4.67
C VAL A 143 -5.61 3.16 3.41
N LEU A 144 -5.65 2.46 2.26
CA LEU A 144 -5.11 2.99 1.01
C LEU A 144 -5.99 4.09 0.43
N LYS A 145 -7.32 4.00 0.63
CA LYS A 145 -8.25 5.09 0.24
C LYS A 145 -7.97 6.37 1.02
N ALA A 146 -7.60 6.27 2.29
CA ALA A 146 -7.17 7.43 3.07
C ALA A 146 -5.88 8.06 2.50
N ILE A 147 -4.92 7.24 2.10
CA ILE A 147 -3.68 7.71 1.46
C ILE A 147 -3.96 8.37 0.10
N GLN A 148 -4.94 7.89 -0.67
CA GLN A 148 -5.36 8.51 -1.94
C GLN A 148 -5.93 9.93 -1.78
N LEU A 149 -6.25 10.35 -0.56
CA LEU A 149 -6.70 11.71 -0.27
C LEU A 149 -5.54 12.69 0.05
N LEU A 150 -4.30 12.23 0.04
CA LEU A 150 -3.12 13.08 0.23
C LEU A 150 -2.69 13.71 -1.10
N PRO A 151 -2.14 14.94 -1.09
CA PRO A 151 -1.61 15.56 -2.31
C PRO A 151 -0.47 14.70 -2.88
N GLY A 152 -0.30 14.69 -4.21
CA GLY A 152 0.70 13.87 -4.90
C GLY A 152 0.32 12.42 -5.13
N VAL A 153 -0.73 11.93 -4.49
CA VAL A 153 -1.25 10.57 -4.62
C VAL A 153 -2.56 10.60 -5.40
N GLN A 154 -2.53 10.15 -6.63
CA GLN A 154 -3.71 10.11 -7.49
C GLN A 154 -4.32 8.71 -7.51
N SER A 155 -5.63 8.63 -7.49
CA SER A 155 -6.37 7.42 -7.82
C SER A 155 -6.52 7.29 -9.34
N GLY A 156 -6.65 6.07 -9.85
CA GLY A 156 -7.05 5.85 -11.25
C GLY A 156 -8.52 6.22 -11.51
N SER A 157 -9.24 5.36 -12.20
CA SER A 157 -10.70 5.49 -12.36
C SER A 157 -11.44 5.16 -11.06
N GLU A 158 -12.76 5.41 -11.03
CA GLU A 158 -13.61 5.06 -9.90
C GLU A 158 -13.44 3.58 -9.49
N GLY A 159 -13.30 3.33 -8.20
CA GLY A 159 -13.08 1.98 -7.69
C GLY A 159 -11.67 1.41 -7.92
N ALA A 160 -10.79 2.09 -8.63
CA ALA A 160 -9.41 1.64 -8.79
C ALA A 160 -8.61 1.87 -7.51
N ALA A 161 -7.86 0.85 -7.09
CA ALA A 161 -6.96 0.96 -5.94
C ALA A 161 -5.52 1.28 -6.34
N GLY A 162 -5.24 1.45 -7.62
CA GLY A 162 -3.93 1.89 -8.08
C GLY A 162 -3.54 3.20 -7.43
N LEU A 163 -2.34 3.25 -6.86
CA LEU A 163 -1.73 4.45 -6.34
C LEU A 163 -0.76 4.98 -7.39
N TYR A 164 -1.02 6.18 -7.86
CA TYR A 164 -0.16 6.87 -8.83
C TYR A 164 0.48 8.06 -8.13
N VAL A 165 1.75 7.90 -7.74
CA VAL A 165 2.45 8.90 -6.94
C VAL A 165 3.45 9.63 -7.83
N ARG A 166 3.31 10.97 -7.93
CA ARG A 166 4.20 11.83 -8.74
C ARG A 166 4.46 11.27 -10.14
N GLY A 167 3.40 10.82 -10.82
CA GLY A 167 3.48 10.30 -12.18
C GLY A 167 4.11 8.91 -12.30
N GLY A 168 4.32 8.19 -11.21
CA GLY A 168 4.69 6.78 -11.23
C GLY A 168 3.48 5.86 -11.25
N GLY A 169 3.64 4.67 -11.85
CA GLY A 169 2.64 3.62 -11.91
C GLY A 169 2.45 2.88 -10.57
N PRO A 170 1.43 2.01 -10.47
CA PRO A 170 1.16 1.25 -9.24
C PRO A 170 2.32 0.33 -8.83
N ASP A 171 3.06 -0.21 -9.77
CA ASP A 171 4.23 -1.07 -9.55
C ASP A 171 5.50 -0.29 -9.16
N GLU A 172 5.50 1.03 -9.36
CA GLU A 172 6.58 1.90 -8.94
C GLU A 172 6.52 2.27 -7.45
N ASN A 173 5.47 1.85 -6.74
CA ASN A 173 5.30 2.04 -5.29
C ASN A 173 5.70 0.77 -4.54
N LEU A 174 6.46 0.90 -3.45
CA LEU A 174 6.76 -0.19 -2.53
C LEU A 174 5.77 -0.17 -1.38
N ILE A 175 4.90 -1.15 -1.34
CA ILE A 175 3.94 -1.29 -0.25
C ILE A 175 4.43 -2.39 0.67
N LEU A 176 4.60 -2.05 1.94
CA LEU A 176 5.17 -2.92 2.96
C LEU A 176 4.15 -3.21 4.06
N LEU A 177 4.10 -4.45 4.51
CA LEU A 177 3.44 -4.87 5.74
C LEU A 177 4.50 -5.38 6.72
N ASP A 178 4.70 -4.69 7.83
CA ASP A 178 5.78 -4.97 8.80
C ASP A 178 7.17 -5.10 8.13
N GLY A 179 7.44 -4.30 7.09
CA GLY A 179 8.71 -4.30 6.34
C GLY A 179 8.83 -5.35 5.25
N VAL A 180 7.78 -6.14 4.99
CA VAL A 180 7.75 -7.16 3.92
C VAL A 180 7.04 -6.63 2.69
N PRO A 181 7.65 -6.69 1.50
CA PRO A 181 7.01 -6.27 0.25
C PRO A 181 5.74 -7.05 -0.06
N LEU A 182 4.71 -6.33 -0.50
CA LEU A 182 3.46 -6.88 -0.99
C LEU A 182 3.29 -6.57 -2.48
N TYR A 183 2.75 -7.54 -3.19
CA TYR A 183 2.33 -7.36 -4.57
C TYR A 183 0.84 -7.07 -4.62
N SER A 184 0.09 -6.87 -5.49
CA SER A 184 -1.35 -6.59 -5.54
C SER A 184 -2.03 -6.46 -4.15
N VAL A 185 -2.21 -5.25 -3.69
CA VAL A 185 -2.70 -4.93 -2.33
C VAL A 185 -4.20 -4.61 -2.28
N ASN A 186 -4.97 -5.19 -3.21
CA ASN A 186 -6.33 -4.76 -3.49
C ASN A 186 -7.30 -5.93 -3.51
N HIS A 187 -8.47 -5.70 -2.90
CA HIS A 187 -9.65 -6.53 -3.02
C HIS A 187 -10.69 -5.91 -3.94
N MET A 188 -11.59 -6.74 -4.46
CA MET A 188 -12.73 -6.32 -5.27
C MET A 188 -12.32 -5.39 -6.43
N LEU A 189 -11.28 -5.83 -7.19
CA LEU A 189 -10.73 -5.06 -8.32
C LEU A 189 -10.28 -3.64 -7.96
N GLY A 190 -10.04 -3.37 -6.69
CA GLY A 190 -9.53 -2.08 -6.21
C GLY A 190 -10.48 -1.26 -5.35
N PHE A 191 -11.65 -1.74 -5.04
CA PHE A 191 -12.57 -1.02 -4.15
C PHE A 191 -12.08 -0.97 -2.70
N PHE A 192 -11.38 -2.02 -2.25
CA PHE A 192 -10.84 -2.10 -0.90
C PHE A 192 -9.38 -2.52 -0.93
N SER A 193 -8.62 -2.07 0.08
CA SER A 193 -7.28 -2.58 0.32
C SER A 193 -7.30 -3.84 1.17
N ILE A 194 -6.19 -4.57 1.12
CA ILE A 194 -5.97 -5.75 1.97
C ILE A 194 -5.74 -5.39 3.45
N PHE A 195 -5.56 -4.10 3.77
CA PHE A 195 -5.24 -3.65 5.12
C PHE A 195 -6.49 -3.49 5.98
N ASN A 196 -6.59 -4.31 7.02
CA ASN A 196 -7.62 -4.13 8.04
C ASN A 196 -7.18 -3.06 9.04
N ALA A 197 -7.89 -1.93 9.08
CA ALA A 197 -7.58 -0.80 9.96
C ALA A 197 -7.57 -1.16 11.46
N ASP A 198 -8.19 -2.27 11.88
CA ASP A 198 -8.19 -2.71 13.28
C ASP A 198 -6.90 -3.41 13.67
N ALA A 199 -6.19 -4.02 12.70
CA ALA A 199 -4.89 -4.65 12.90
C ALA A 199 -3.71 -3.70 12.65
N VAL A 200 -3.96 -2.54 12.04
CA VAL A 200 -2.91 -1.56 11.69
C VAL A 200 -2.66 -0.60 12.84
N LYS A 201 -1.39 -0.30 13.08
CA LYS A 201 -0.90 0.64 14.10
C LYS A 201 -0.56 2.00 13.52
N ASN A 202 0.22 2.00 12.44
CA ASN A 202 0.68 3.21 11.76
C ASN A 202 0.85 2.99 10.27
N VAL A 203 0.69 4.06 9.50
CA VAL A 203 0.94 4.09 8.06
C VAL A 203 1.77 5.31 7.73
N THR A 204 2.93 5.09 7.11
CA THR A 204 3.81 6.15 6.66
C THR A 204 3.93 6.13 5.14
N LEU A 205 3.65 7.25 4.51
CA LEU A 205 3.88 7.48 3.08
C LEU A 205 5.15 8.30 2.89
N TYR A 206 6.05 7.85 2.02
CA TYR A 206 7.20 8.61 1.52
C TYR A 206 7.04 8.83 0.02
N GLU A 207 7.03 10.08 -0.45
CA GLU A 207 6.90 10.43 -1.86
C GLU A 207 8.25 10.85 -2.45
N GLY A 208 8.86 9.99 -3.23
CA GLY A 208 10.00 10.31 -4.08
C GLY A 208 11.37 10.42 -3.42
N ASN A 209 11.52 11.03 -2.27
CA ASN A 209 12.78 11.03 -1.51
C ASN A 209 12.63 10.22 -0.23
N PHE A 210 12.66 8.92 -0.37
CA PHE A 210 12.57 8.00 0.76
C PHE A 210 13.96 7.61 1.27
N PRO A 211 14.08 7.20 2.56
CA PRO A 211 15.33 6.77 3.17
C PRO A 211 16.10 5.73 2.36
N ALA A 212 17.45 5.77 2.42
CA ALA A 212 18.31 4.89 1.64
C ALA A 212 18.13 3.40 1.96
N ARG A 213 17.51 3.05 3.10
CA ARG A 213 17.16 1.68 3.45
C ARG A 213 16.16 1.03 2.49
N TYR A 214 15.35 1.81 1.78
CA TYR A 214 14.40 1.31 0.81
C TYR A 214 15.00 1.33 -0.60
N GLY A 215 14.86 0.27 -1.35
CA GLY A 215 15.30 0.16 -2.74
C GLY A 215 14.31 -0.63 -3.58
N GLY A 216 14.55 -0.70 -4.90
CA GLY A 216 13.79 -1.52 -5.84
C GLY A 216 12.47 -0.93 -6.32
N ARG A 217 12.19 0.37 -6.06
CA ARG A 217 11.01 1.11 -6.56
C ARG A 217 11.36 2.54 -6.93
N LEU A 218 10.53 3.19 -7.76
CA LEU A 218 10.84 4.48 -8.39
C LEU A 218 10.03 5.66 -7.86
N SER A 219 8.92 5.42 -7.13
CA SER A 219 7.94 6.47 -6.90
C SER A 219 7.69 6.75 -5.43
N SER A 220 7.17 5.78 -4.68
CA SER A 220 6.86 5.97 -3.26
C SER A 220 7.08 4.71 -2.44
N ILE A 221 7.09 4.90 -1.11
CA ILE A 221 7.06 3.81 -0.14
C ILE A 221 5.85 4.02 0.76
N ILE A 222 5.07 2.97 0.96
CA ILE A 222 3.97 2.92 1.92
C ILE A 222 4.32 1.84 2.95
N ASP A 223 4.70 2.26 4.14
CA ASP A 223 5.09 1.35 5.23
C ASP A 223 3.92 1.22 6.21
N VAL A 224 3.26 0.06 6.18
CA VAL A 224 2.14 -0.28 7.05
C VAL A 224 2.65 -1.18 8.18
N ARG A 225 2.44 -0.74 9.43
CA ARG A 225 2.85 -1.47 10.62
C ARG A 225 1.63 -2.03 11.34
N GLN A 226 1.71 -3.32 11.70
CA GLN A 226 0.69 -3.99 12.51
C GLN A 226 0.90 -3.72 14.00
N LYS A 227 -0.20 -3.75 14.76
CA LYS A 227 -0.16 -3.71 16.22
C LYS A 227 0.63 -4.89 16.78
N ASP A 228 1.19 -4.71 17.96
CA ASP A 228 1.90 -5.76 18.71
C ASP A 228 0.98 -6.54 19.67
N GLY A 229 -0.25 -6.04 19.88
CA GLY A 229 -1.22 -6.57 20.85
C GLY A 229 -1.06 -5.96 22.24
N ASP A 230 -2.15 -5.99 23.02
CA ASP A 230 -2.21 -5.43 24.38
C ASP A 230 -1.44 -6.30 25.37
N ALA A 231 -0.62 -5.66 26.22
CA ALA A 231 0.18 -6.33 27.23
C ALA A 231 -0.52 -6.47 28.61
N TYR A 232 -1.65 -5.81 28.82
CA TYR A 232 -2.31 -5.74 30.12
C TYR A 232 -3.67 -6.40 30.13
N GLY A 233 -4.43 -6.34 29.03
CA GLY A 233 -5.80 -6.81 28.98
C GLY A 233 -6.17 -7.52 27.67
N PHE A 234 -7.24 -8.29 27.70
CA PHE A 234 -7.85 -8.85 26.50
C PHE A 234 -8.85 -7.86 25.94
N HIS A 235 -8.72 -7.54 24.68
CA HIS A 235 -9.62 -6.67 23.95
C HIS A 235 -10.10 -7.35 22.68
N GLY A 236 -11.34 -7.06 22.33
CA GLY A 236 -11.95 -7.53 21.10
C GLY A 236 -12.70 -6.42 20.38
N ASN A 237 -12.73 -6.51 19.07
CA ASN A 237 -13.51 -5.63 18.21
C ASN A 237 -14.24 -6.46 17.16
N LEU A 238 -15.57 -6.43 17.21
CA LEU A 238 -16.45 -7.04 16.22
C LEU A 238 -17.16 -5.94 15.44
N THR A 239 -16.92 -5.86 14.13
CA THR A 239 -17.67 -4.95 13.24
C THR A 239 -18.48 -5.74 12.24
N VAL A 240 -19.78 -5.44 12.17
CA VAL A 240 -20.69 -5.98 11.15
C VAL A 240 -21.13 -4.83 10.25
N GLY A 241 -20.71 -4.86 8.98
CA GLY A 241 -21.09 -3.90 7.96
C GLY A 241 -21.93 -4.54 6.85
N LEU A 242 -22.44 -3.72 5.93
CA LEU A 242 -23.21 -4.21 4.78
C LEU A 242 -22.38 -5.05 3.82
N ILE A 243 -21.10 -4.76 3.71
CA ILE A 243 -20.18 -5.43 2.77
C ILE A 243 -19.38 -6.53 3.46
N ALA A 244 -18.79 -6.23 4.62
CA ALA A 244 -17.87 -7.14 5.30
C ALA A 244 -18.13 -7.22 6.82
N THR A 245 -17.76 -8.35 7.39
CA THR A 245 -17.68 -8.55 8.84
C THR A 245 -16.23 -8.71 9.23
N LYS A 246 -15.84 -8.07 10.35
CA LYS A 246 -14.49 -8.09 10.92
C LYS A 246 -14.54 -8.52 12.37
N LEU A 247 -13.54 -9.31 12.77
CA LEU A 247 -13.27 -9.66 14.15
C LEU A 247 -11.79 -9.47 14.42
N SER A 248 -11.46 -8.72 15.44
CA SER A 248 -10.10 -8.58 15.95
C SER A 248 -10.07 -8.92 17.43
N LEU A 249 -9.07 -9.70 17.84
CA LEU A 249 -8.81 -10.10 19.21
C LEU A 249 -7.35 -9.83 19.51
N GLU A 250 -7.07 -9.15 20.61
CA GLU A 250 -5.72 -8.88 21.08
C GLU A 250 -5.61 -9.04 22.59
N GLY A 251 -4.40 -9.37 23.06
CA GLY A 251 -4.19 -9.48 24.50
C GLY A 251 -2.88 -10.19 24.90
N PRO A 252 -2.69 -10.34 26.21
CA PRO A 252 -1.51 -10.99 26.78
C PRO A 252 -1.60 -12.52 26.75
N ILE A 253 -0.42 -13.16 26.63
CA ILE A 253 -0.26 -14.59 26.85
C ILE A 253 0.68 -14.79 28.06
N TYR A 254 0.15 -15.31 29.13
CA TYR A 254 0.91 -15.56 30.36
C TYR A 254 1.55 -16.96 30.35
N TRP A 255 2.78 -17.08 29.90
CA TRP A 255 3.52 -18.34 29.87
C TRP A 255 4.19 -18.66 31.18
N HIS A 256 4.58 -17.65 31.98
CA HIS A 256 5.26 -17.82 33.25
C HIS A 256 4.27 -18.01 34.39
N LYS A 257 4.55 -18.97 35.28
CA LYS A 257 3.70 -19.25 36.45
C LYS A 257 3.47 -18.03 37.35
N ASP A 258 4.47 -17.15 37.47
CA ASP A 258 4.38 -15.96 38.31
C ASP A 258 3.49 -14.91 37.68
N GLU A 259 3.56 -14.70 36.35
CA GLU A 259 2.67 -13.81 35.62
C GLU A 259 1.23 -14.30 35.74
N TRP A 260 1.00 -15.61 35.52
CA TRP A 260 -0.31 -16.23 35.65
C TRP A 260 -0.89 -16.14 37.08
N ARG A 261 -0.04 -16.36 38.11
CA ARG A 261 -0.45 -16.24 39.53
C ARG A 261 -0.87 -14.81 39.87
N ARG A 262 -0.10 -13.80 39.45
CA ARG A 262 -0.39 -12.37 39.68
C ARG A 262 -1.67 -11.96 38.97
N PHE A 263 -1.83 -12.34 37.71
CA PHE A 263 -3.04 -12.09 36.93
C PHE A 263 -4.28 -12.71 37.65
N ARG A 264 -4.18 -13.95 38.09
CA ARG A 264 -5.26 -14.60 38.83
C ARG A 264 -5.59 -13.91 40.15
N ASN A 265 -4.62 -13.26 40.76
CA ASN A 265 -4.80 -12.43 41.94
C ASN A 265 -5.34 -11.03 41.63
N LYS A 266 -5.76 -10.75 40.41
CA LYS A 266 -6.22 -9.43 39.92
C LYS A 266 -5.17 -8.31 40.05
N GLU A 267 -3.89 -8.62 40.03
CA GLU A 267 -2.83 -7.63 39.93
C GLU A 267 -2.67 -7.20 38.45
N THR A 268 -2.41 -5.92 38.21
CA THR A 268 -2.03 -5.45 36.86
C THR A 268 -0.63 -5.95 36.49
N VAL A 269 -0.55 -6.84 35.56
CA VAL A 269 0.71 -7.49 35.11
C VAL A 269 0.95 -7.19 33.66
N LYS A 270 2.07 -6.53 33.34
CA LYS A 270 2.54 -6.39 31.96
C LYS A 270 3.06 -7.76 31.46
N ALA A 271 2.39 -8.36 30.51
CA ALA A 271 2.83 -9.61 29.92
C ALA A 271 4.05 -9.40 29.02
N LYS A 272 4.94 -10.39 28.98
CA LYS A 272 6.06 -10.43 28.06
C LYS A 272 5.67 -10.89 26.66
N THR A 273 4.57 -11.63 26.55
CA THR A 273 4.06 -12.15 25.28
C THR A 273 2.69 -11.56 25.02
N THR A 274 2.52 -11.00 23.84
CA THR A 274 1.25 -10.45 23.35
C THR A 274 0.88 -11.05 22.01
N PHE A 275 -0.40 -11.06 21.69
CA PHE A 275 -0.90 -11.47 20.38
C PHE A 275 -1.96 -10.51 19.86
N ILE A 276 -2.08 -10.44 18.55
CA ILE A 276 -3.24 -9.92 17.86
C ILE A 276 -3.61 -10.88 16.73
N ILE A 277 -4.90 -11.15 16.58
CA ILE A 277 -5.47 -11.90 15.47
C ILE A 277 -6.65 -11.09 14.94
N SER A 278 -6.67 -10.83 13.66
CA SER A 278 -7.75 -10.11 13.01
C SER A 278 -8.18 -10.85 11.75
N ALA A 279 -9.49 -11.03 11.60
CA ALA A 279 -10.09 -11.66 10.42
C ALA A 279 -11.17 -10.75 9.83
N ARG A 280 -11.24 -10.72 8.49
CA ARG A 280 -12.26 -9.98 7.74
C ARG A 280 -12.77 -10.87 6.61
N ARG A 281 -14.09 -10.85 6.35
CA ARG A 281 -14.70 -11.53 5.21
C ARG A 281 -15.90 -10.73 4.70
N THR A 282 -16.04 -10.67 3.37
CA THR A 282 -17.27 -10.16 2.76
C THR A 282 -18.36 -11.22 2.80
N LEU A 283 -19.61 -10.76 2.92
CA LEU A 283 -20.80 -11.60 2.95
C LEU A 283 -21.64 -11.47 1.68
N TYR A 284 -21.11 -10.82 0.66
CA TYR A 284 -21.83 -10.53 -0.59
C TYR A 284 -22.29 -11.80 -1.32
N ASP A 285 -21.49 -12.86 -1.31
CA ASP A 285 -21.83 -14.14 -1.92
C ASP A 285 -23.06 -14.81 -1.29
N LEU A 286 -23.29 -14.63 -0.01
CA LEU A 286 -24.48 -15.19 0.69
C LEU A 286 -25.79 -14.60 0.15
N VAL A 287 -25.77 -13.38 -0.36
CA VAL A 287 -26.91 -12.72 -0.98
C VAL A 287 -26.93 -12.93 -2.50
N ALA A 288 -25.77 -12.86 -3.13
CA ALA A 288 -25.65 -12.95 -4.58
C ALA A 288 -26.02 -14.33 -5.14
N ILE A 289 -25.65 -15.42 -4.45
CA ILE A 289 -25.94 -16.78 -4.89
C ILE A 289 -27.46 -17.03 -5.04
N PRO A 290 -28.30 -16.85 -3.99
CA PRO A 290 -29.73 -17.08 -4.12
C PRO A 290 -30.40 -16.07 -5.07
N ALA A 291 -29.92 -14.82 -5.12
CA ALA A 291 -30.47 -13.80 -6.02
C ALA A 291 -30.20 -14.13 -7.48
N THR A 292 -28.97 -14.50 -7.85
CA THR A 292 -28.62 -14.88 -9.23
C THR A 292 -29.33 -16.16 -9.66
N ALA A 293 -29.45 -17.14 -8.77
CA ALA A 293 -30.19 -18.37 -9.02
C ALA A 293 -31.67 -18.11 -9.30
N LEU A 294 -32.32 -17.30 -8.45
CA LEU A 294 -33.71 -16.91 -8.60
C LEU A 294 -33.96 -16.15 -9.89
N LEU A 295 -33.16 -15.11 -10.17
CA LEU A 295 -33.31 -14.29 -11.37
C LEU A 295 -33.08 -15.08 -12.66
N SER A 296 -32.10 -15.97 -12.70
CA SER A 296 -31.83 -16.81 -13.88
C SER A 296 -32.96 -17.81 -14.11
N SER A 297 -33.44 -18.45 -13.06
CA SER A 297 -34.55 -19.40 -13.13
C SER A 297 -35.86 -18.73 -13.61
N LEU A 298 -36.15 -17.54 -13.10
CA LEU A 298 -37.33 -16.76 -13.55
C LEU A 298 -37.22 -16.33 -15.01
N LYS A 299 -36.03 -15.93 -15.45
CA LYS A 299 -35.81 -15.46 -16.82
C LYS A 299 -35.84 -16.58 -17.87
N SER A 300 -35.42 -17.78 -17.49
CA SER A 300 -35.28 -18.92 -18.38
C SER A 300 -36.41 -19.95 -18.25
N ASN A 301 -37.45 -19.65 -17.47
CA ASN A 301 -38.50 -20.64 -17.12
C ASN A 301 -37.96 -21.97 -16.54
N GLY A 302 -36.79 -21.90 -15.88
CA GLY A 302 -36.11 -23.04 -15.27
C GLY A 302 -35.20 -23.84 -16.18
N ASP A 303 -35.06 -23.47 -17.47
CA ASP A 303 -34.18 -24.16 -18.41
C ASP A 303 -32.71 -23.77 -18.29
N SER A 304 -32.41 -22.65 -17.62
CA SER A 304 -31.06 -22.23 -17.30
C SER A 304 -30.94 -21.78 -15.84
N LEU A 305 -29.88 -22.19 -15.17
CA LEU A 305 -29.56 -21.79 -13.80
C LEU A 305 -28.18 -21.20 -13.77
N SER A 306 -28.09 -19.89 -13.46
CA SER A 306 -26.84 -19.22 -13.23
C SER A 306 -26.67 -18.95 -11.75
N THR A 307 -25.55 -19.38 -11.18
CA THR A 307 -25.13 -19.05 -9.81
C THR A 307 -23.76 -18.44 -9.85
N GLY A 308 -23.61 -17.28 -9.26
CA GLY A 308 -22.32 -16.60 -9.23
C GLY A 308 -22.16 -15.78 -7.96
N GLY A 309 -20.94 -15.52 -7.60
CA GLY A 309 -20.64 -14.76 -6.42
C GLY A 309 -19.21 -14.26 -6.41
N TYR A 310 -19.00 -13.35 -5.48
CA TYR A 310 -17.68 -12.80 -5.15
C TYR A 310 -17.57 -12.76 -3.64
N TYR A 311 -16.41 -13.14 -3.13
CA TYR A 311 -16.02 -12.87 -1.76
C TYR A 311 -14.51 -12.66 -1.66
N PHE A 312 -14.09 -11.91 -0.66
CA PHE A 312 -12.71 -11.89 -0.19
C PHE A 312 -12.64 -12.15 1.30
N TYR A 313 -11.47 -12.54 1.75
CA TYR A 313 -11.15 -12.67 3.17
C TYR A 313 -9.71 -12.29 3.44
N ASP A 314 -9.47 -11.82 4.66
CA ASP A 314 -8.16 -11.52 5.22
C ASP A 314 -8.02 -12.10 6.61
N ILE A 315 -6.83 -12.61 6.90
CA ILE A 315 -6.42 -13.03 8.22
C ILE A 315 -5.06 -12.40 8.51
N ASN A 316 -5.00 -11.62 9.56
CA ASN A 316 -3.78 -11.05 10.11
C ASN A 316 -3.52 -11.67 11.47
N ALA A 317 -2.27 -12.04 11.75
CA ALA A 317 -1.87 -12.53 13.07
C ALA A 317 -0.46 -12.04 13.37
N LYS A 318 -0.24 -11.60 14.62
CA LYS A 318 1.10 -11.27 15.12
C LYS A 318 1.25 -11.73 16.55
N LEU A 319 2.38 -12.37 16.81
CA LEU A 319 2.82 -12.79 18.12
C LEU A 319 4.10 -12.04 18.46
N THR A 320 4.14 -11.40 19.61
CA THR A 320 5.28 -10.61 20.06
C THR A 320 5.75 -11.10 21.40
N HIS A 321 7.05 -11.34 21.56
CA HIS A 321 7.67 -11.74 22.82
C HIS A 321 8.84 -10.82 23.17
N THR A 322 8.78 -10.22 24.34
CA THR A 322 9.84 -9.36 24.90
C THR A 322 10.65 -10.17 25.91
N PHE A 323 11.84 -10.61 25.50
CA PHE A 323 12.75 -11.37 26.38
C PHE A 323 13.33 -10.48 27.48
N SER A 324 13.75 -9.28 27.09
CA SER A 324 14.38 -8.31 27.99
C SER A 324 14.06 -6.88 27.50
N ALA A 325 14.51 -5.87 28.23
CA ALA A 325 14.45 -4.48 27.76
C ALA A 325 15.27 -4.23 26.47
N ASN A 326 16.17 -5.17 26.13
CA ASN A 326 17.04 -5.07 24.96
C ASN A 326 16.58 -5.95 23.79
N ASP A 327 15.80 -7.00 24.04
CA ASP A 327 15.54 -8.08 23.10
C ASP A 327 14.04 -8.30 22.91
N LYS A 328 13.56 -8.21 21.68
CA LYS A 328 12.19 -8.44 21.29
C LYS A 328 12.14 -9.27 20.01
N LEU A 329 11.30 -10.29 19.99
CA LEU A 329 11.03 -11.13 18.84
C LEU A 329 9.55 -11.00 18.47
N SER A 330 9.26 -10.81 17.20
CA SER A 330 7.89 -10.84 16.69
C SER A 330 7.79 -11.75 15.47
N ALA A 331 6.68 -12.47 15.38
CA ALA A 331 6.30 -13.26 14.23
C ALA A 331 4.97 -12.73 13.70
N SER A 332 4.93 -12.32 12.44
CA SER A 332 3.75 -11.80 11.77
C SER A 332 3.34 -12.70 10.61
N PHE A 333 2.04 -12.81 10.41
CA PHE A 333 1.42 -13.58 9.34
C PHE A 333 0.26 -12.79 8.74
N TYR A 334 0.16 -12.82 7.40
CA TYR A 334 -0.98 -12.32 6.65
C TYR A 334 -1.37 -13.33 5.56
N MET A 335 -2.65 -13.53 5.39
CA MET A 335 -3.23 -14.28 4.27
C MET A 335 -4.52 -13.62 3.84
N GLY A 336 -4.67 -13.37 2.55
CA GLY A 336 -5.91 -12.87 1.96
C GLY A 336 -6.06 -13.33 0.53
N ASP A 337 -7.29 -13.69 0.16
CA ASP A 337 -7.67 -14.12 -1.19
C ASP A 337 -8.98 -13.46 -1.61
N ASP A 338 -9.07 -13.11 -2.88
CA ASP A 338 -10.30 -12.78 -3.59
C ASP A 338 -10.75 -13.98 -4.43
N VAL A 339 -12.02 -14.25 -4.44
CA VAL A 339 -12.61 -15.34 -5.22
C VAL A 339 -13.86 -14.85 -5.96
N VAL A 340 -13.78 -14.83 -7.28
CA VAL A 340 -14.93 -14.68 -8.19
C VAL A 340 -15.26 -16.06 -8.74
N TYR A 341 -16.50 -16.43 -8.73
CA TYR A 341 -16.94 -17.66 -9.37
C TYR A 341 -18.28 -17.47 -10.06
N ASN A 342 -18.45 -18.20 -11.15
CA ASN A 342 -19.71 -18.30 -11.87
C ASN A 342 -19.90 -19.74 -12.33
N ARG A 343 -21.13 -20.25 -12.18
CA ARG A 343 -21.57 -21.53 -12.69
C ARG A 343 -22.88 -21.33 -13.43
N ILE A 344 -22.90 -21.67 -14.69
CA ILE A 344 -24.09 -21.65 -15.54
C ILE A 344 -24.40 -23.06 -15.92
N TRP A 345 -25.61 -23.51 -15.64
CA TRP A 345 -26.16 -24.77 -16.08
C TRP A 345 -27.28 -24.46 -17.04
N ASP A 346 -27.22 -25.03 -18.24
CA ASP A 346 -28.23 -24.93 -19.28
C ASP A 346 -28.71 -26.32 -19.64
N LYS A 347 -30.04 -26.50 -19.62
CA LYS A 347 -30.69 -27.76 -19.97
C LYS A 347 -30.61 -28.03 -21.47
N TYR A 348 -30.71 -26.98 -22.27
CA TYR A 348 -30.64 -27.01 -23.72
C TYR A 348 -29.52 -26.09 -24.22
N SER A 349 -28.45 -26.63 -24.76
CA SER A 349 -27.37 -25.85 -25.33
C SER A 349 -27.19 -26.14 -26.82
N GLY A 350 -27.49 -25.16 -27.65
CA GLY A 350 -27.36 -25.23 -29.10
C GLY A 350 -28.28 -26.24 -29.76
N ASP A 351 -27.91 -26.71 -30.95
CA ASP A 351 -28.70 -27.63 -31.77
C ASP A 351 -28.76 -29.07 -31.23
N THR A 352 -27.96 -29.37 -30.17
CA THR A 352 -27.78 -30.77 -29.71
C THR A 352 -28.68 -31.16 -28.53
N ASN A 353 -29.45 -30.25 -27.95
CA ASN A 353 -30.28 -30.48 -26.76
C ASN A 353 -29.56 -31.19 -25.59
N THR A 354 -28.26 -30.97 -25.43
CA THR A 354 -27.48 -31.61 -24.38
C THR A 354 -27.30 -30.65 -23.19
N PRO A 355 -27.46 -31.12 -21.93
CA PRO A 355 -27.18 -30.30 -20.77
C PRO A 355 -25.73 -29.89 -20.74
N THR A 356 -25.50 -28.57 -20.51
CA THR A 356 -24.17 -28.01 -20.47
C THR A 356 -23.94 -27.32 -19.12
N THR A 357 -22.77 -27.52 -18.56
CA THR A 357 -22.35 -26.77 -17.37
C THR A 357 -21.10 -25.99 -17.72
N PHE A 358 -21.18 -24.68 -17.63
CA PHE A 358 -20.02 -23.78 -17.66
C PHE A 358 -19.64 -23.39 -16.25
N ARG A 359 -18.34 -23.50 -15.93
CA ARG A 359 -17.78 -23.06 -14.65
C ARG A 359 -16.62 -22.11 -14.90
N MET A 360 -16.60 -20.98 -14.17
CA MET A 360 -15.47 -20.08 -14.16
C MET A 360 -15.10 -19.78 -12.69
N ARG A 361 -13.84 -19.88 -12.38
CA ARG A 361 -13.32 -19.47 -11.08
C ARG A 361 -12.04 -18.63 -11.27
N TYR A 362 -12.00 -17.55 -10.58
CA TYR A 362 -10.94 -16.57 -10.63
C TYR A 362 -10.54 -16.23 -9.20
N ASN A 363 -9.28 -16.43 -8.85
CA ASN A 363 -8.81 -16.09 -7.53
C ASN A 363 -7.40 -15.49 -7.55
N TRP A 364 -7.19 -14.53 -6.69
CA TRP A 364 -5.89 -13.87 -6.48
C TRP A 364 -5.72 -13.51 -5.02
N GLY A 365 -4.46 -13.44 -4.54
CA GLY A 365 -4.20 -13.08 -3.16
C GLY A 365 -2.75 -13.21 -2.75
N ASN A 366 -2.47 -12.82 -1.52
CA ASN A 366 -1.16 -12.81 -0.91
C ASN A 366 -1.09 -13.73 0.32
N ILE A 367 0.07 -14.31 0.53
CA ILE A 367 0.46 -14.95 1.80
C ILE A 367 1.80 -14.37 2.20
N VAL A 368 1.90 -13.88 3.43
CA VAL A 368 3.11 -13.28 3.99
C VAL A 368 3.40 -13.88 5.36
N GLY A 369 4.64 -14.21 5.60
CA GLY A 369 5.13 -14.60 6.92
C GLY A 369 6.46 -13.91 7.21
N ALA A 370 6.64 -13.38 8.41
CA ALA A 370 7.89 -12.74 8.81
C ALA A 370 8.23 -13.02 10.27
N ILE A 371 9.52 -13.14 10.52
CA ILE A 371 10.10 -13.17 11.86
C ILE A 371 11.04 -11.98 11.97
N ASN A 372 10.83 -11.15 12.97
CA ASN A 372 11.58 -9.94 13.20
C ASN A 372 12.20 -9.96 14.60
N TYR A 373 13.51 -9.79 14.69
CA TYR A 373 14.27 -9.72 15.92
C TYR A 373 14.86 -8.33 16.08
N GLU A 374 14.53 -7.69 17.18
CA GLU A 374 15.00 -6.37 17.59
C GLU A 374 16.01 -6.52 18.72
N HIS A 375 17.19 -5.89 18.57
CA HIS A 375 18.23 -5.93 19.59
C HIS A 375 18.83 -4.54 19.84
N ARG A 376 18.86 -4.13 21.09
CA ARG A 376 19.53 -2.92 21.55
C ARG A 376 20.88 -3.28 22.16
N PHE A 377 21.97 -3.01 21.46
CA PHE A 377 23.32 -3.27 21.95
C PHE A 377 23.69 -2.33 23.13
N ASN A 378 23.32 -1.07 23.00
CA ASN A 378 23.56 -0.05 24.02
C ASN A 378 22.64 1.18 23.76
N GLY A 379 22.82 2.27 24.50
CA GLY A 379 22.04 3.50 24.31
C GLY A 379 22.14 4.15 22.93
N ARG A 380 23.15 3.79 22.12
CA ARG A 380 23.47 4.43 20.85
C ARG A 380 23.33 3.53 19.64
N LEU A 381 23.28 2.22 19.81
CA LEU A 381 23.22 1.25 18.72
C LEU A 381 22.04 0.29 18.91
N TYR A 382 21.17 0.30 17.93
CA TYR A 382 19.99 -0.55 17.83
C TYR A 382 20.01 -1.30 16.50
N SER A 383 19.52 -2.52 16.48
CA SER A 383 19.40 -3.30 15.25
C SER A 383 18.05 -4.01 15.12
N THR A 384 17.69 -4.25 13.89
CA THR A 384 16.55 -5.08 13.50
C THR A 384 16.99 -6.07 12.44
N THR A 385 16.72 -7.35 12.66
CA THR A 385 16.99 -8.41 11.68
C THR A 385 15.69 -9.13 11.36
N GLN A 386 15.39 -9.29 10.08
CA GLN A 386 14.14 -9.87 9.62
C GLN A 386 14.40 -10.95 8.58
N VAL A 387 13.66 -12.06 8.69
CA VAL A 387 13.53 -13.08 7.65
C VAL A 387 12.06 -13.18 7.29
N SER A 388 11.74 -13.18 6.00
CA SER A 388 10.36 -13.21 5.55
C SER A 388 10.16 -13.97 4.26
N CYS A 389 8.93 -14.40 4.05
CA CYS A 389 8.44 -15.05 2.86
C CYS A 389 7.16 -14.34 2.41
N THR A 390 7.07 -13.95 1.15
CA THR A 390 5.85 -13.43 0.56
C THR A 390 5.54 -14.16 -0.74
N ARG A 391 4.27 -14.51 -0.95
CA ARG A 391 3.78 -15.12 -2.17
C ARG A 391 2.52 -14.41 -2.64
N TYR A 392 2.56 -13.86 -3.82
CA TYR A 392 1.37 -13.43 -4.57
C TYR A 392 1.03 -14.51 -5.61
N LYS A 393 -0.24 -14.85 -5.71
CA LYS A 393 -0.75 -15.76 -6.75
C LYS A 393 -1.94 -15.15 -7.48
N TYR A 394 -2.10 -15.56 -8.71
CA TYR A 394 -3.24 -15.31 -9.56
C TYR A 394 -3.61 -16.59 -10.30
N LYS A 395 -4.86 -17.01 -10.23
CA LYS A 395 -5.35 -18.23 -10.90
C LYS A 395 -6.70 -17.97 -11.54
N LEU A 396 -6.82 -18.29 -12.82
CA LEU A 396 -8.07 -18.37 -13.57
C LEU A 396 -8.28 -19.83 -13.98
N SER A 397 -9.48 -20.36 -13.76
CA SER A 397 -9.93 -21.61 -14.36
C SER A 397 -11.29 -21.40 -14.99
N ALA A 398 -11.46 -21.90 -16.23
CA ALA A 398 -12.72 -21.92 -16.94
C ALA A 398 -12.90 -23.30 -17.52
N GLY A 399 -14.07 -23.88 -17.32
CA GLY A 399 -14.38 -25.22 -17.81
C GLY A 399 -15.80 -25.29 -18.33
N GLN A 400 -16.00 -26.15 -19.33
CA GLN A 400 -17.28 -26.47 -19.89
C GLN A 400 -17.43 -27.98 -19.96
N GLU A 401 -18.53 -28.49 -19.45
CA GLU A 401 -18.90 -29.90 -19.45
C GLU A 401 -20.17 -30.08 -20.26
N TRP A 402 -20.18 -31.08 -21.14
CA TRP A 402 -21.32 -31.47 -21.92
C TRP A 402 -21.72 -32.90 -21.52
N ASN A 403 -22.93 -33.06 -21.05
CA ASN A 403 -23.49 -34.39 -20.66
C ASN A 403 -24.42 -34.89 -21.76
N SER A 404 -23.99 -35.92 -22.49
CA SER A 404 -24.84 -36.53 -23.51
C SER A 404 -25.96 -37.35 -22.88
N TYR A 405 -27.19 -37.19 -23.38
CA TYR A 405 -28.34 -38.09 -23.03
C TYR A 405 -28.24 -39.46 -23.65
N THR A 406 -27.41 -39.65 -24.64
CA THR A 406 -27.07 -40.97 -25.21
C THR A 406 -25.88 -41.52 -24.44
N ASN A 407 -25.74 -42.84 -24.34
CA ASN A 407 -24.71 -43.55 -23.55
C ASN A 407 -23.24 -43.22 -23.90
N ALA A 408 -22.98 -42.19 -24.66
CA ALA A 408 -21.71 -41.68 -25.08
C ALA A 408 -21.24 -40.65 -24.05
N GLY A 409 -20.40 -40.99 -23.19
CA GLY A 409 -19.65 -40.35 -22.16
C GLY A 409 -19.66 -38.81 -21.97
N GLU A 410 -19.07 -38.37 -20.94
CA GLU A 410 -18.90 -36.97 -20.58
C GLU A 410 -17.78 -36.31 -21.39
N THR A 411 -18.06 -35.20 -22.06
CA THR A 411 -17.06 -34.38 -22.74
C THR A 411 -16.79 -33.14 -21.90
N SER A 412 -15.53 -32.85 -21.61
CA SER A 412 -15.14 -31.69 -20.83
C SER A 412 -13.95 -30.96 -21.43
N LEU A 413 -14.00 -29.65 -21.37
CA LEU A 413 -12.92 -28.74 -21.69
C LEU A 413 -12.62 -27.93 -20.45
N GLU A 414 -11.38 -27.96 -19.97
CA GLU A 414 -10.92 -27.09 -18.88
C GLU A 414 -9.69 -26.31 -19.34
N MET A 415 -9.71 -25.01 -19.08
CA MET A 415 -8.61 -24.09 -19.32
C MET A 415 -8.22 -23.46 -18.01
N GLY A 416 -6.96 -23.58 -17.66
CA GLY A 416 -6.38 -22.92 -16.48
C GLY A 416 -5.29 -21.93 -16.85
N TYR A 417 -5.19 -20.86 -16.11
CA TYR A 417 -4.07 -19.93 -16.17
C TYR A 417 -3.59 -19.66 -14.76
N ASN A 418 -2.29 -19.78 -14.53
CA ASN A 418 -1.69 -19.59 -13.22
C ASN A 418 -0.43 -18.71 -13.33
N SER A 419 -0.34 -17.73 -12.47
CA SER A 419 0.85 -16.87 -12.33
C SER A 419 1.13 -16.63 -10.86
N TYR A 420 2.40 -16.61 -10.44
CA TYR A 420 2.77 -16.29 -9.07
C TYR A 420 4.17 -15.67 -8.97
N ILE A 421 4.38 -14.97 -7.87
CA ILE A 421 5.69 -14.55 -7.37
C ILE A 421 5.85 -15.13 -5.98
N LEU A 422 7.02 -15.67 -5.72
CA LEU A 422 7.46 -16.07 -4.37
C LEU A 422 8.80 -15.42 -4.07
N ASP A 423 8.87 -14.68 -2.97
CA ASP A 423 10.08 -14.04 -2.48
C ASP A 423 10.47 -14.59 -1.11
N LEU A 424 11.74 -14.95 -0.98
CA LEU A 424 12.38 -15.21 0.29
C LEU A 424 13.36 -14.08 0.58
N MET A 425 13.17 -13.36 1.67
CA MET A 425 13.95 -12.17 1.99
C MET A 425 14.60 -12.30 3.36
N ALA A 426 15.85 -11.87 3.45
CA ALA A 426 16.57 -11.63 4.68
C ALA A 426 17.12 -10.20 4.67
N GLN A 427 16.91 -9.46 5.75
CA GLN A 427 17.43 -8.10 5.89
C GLN A 427 17.87 -7.80 7.30
N THR A 428 18.85 -6.91 7.41
CA THR A 428 19.30 -6.36 8.67
C THR A 428 19.46 -4.85 8.56
N HIS A 429 19.12 -4.17 9.62
CA HIS A 429 19.11 -2.71 9.71
C HIS A 429 19.70 -2.30 11.03
N TYR A 430 20.62 -1.32 11.01
CA TYR A 430 21.29 -0.77 12.17
C TYR A 430 21.05 0.74 12.24
N GLU A 431 20.74 1.22 13.43
CA GLU A 431 20.64 2.63 13.78
C GLU A 431 21.74 2.94 14.80
N TRP A 432 22.64 3.85 14.43
CA TRP A 432 23.78 4.24 15.27
C TRP A 432 23.83 5.74 15.45
N ARG A 433 23.81 6.19 16.70
CA ARG A 433 23.91 7.59 17.09
C ARG A 433 25.20 7.83 17.85
N PRO A 434 26.33 8.04 17.14
CA PRO A 434 27.64 8.21 17.77
C PRO A 434 27.72 9.43 18.67
N ASN A 435 27.01 10.51 18.31
CA ASN A 435 26.98 11.78 19.03
C ASN A 435 25.65 12.53 18.78
N THR A 436 25.54 13.79 19.23
CA THR A 436 24.34 14.63 19.08
C THR A 436 24.09 15.12 17.66
N GLN A 437 25.08 15.05 16.77
CA GLN A 437 25.02 15.62 15.43
C GLN A 437 24.78 14.58 14.34
N HIS A 438 25.13 13.33 14.57
CA HIS A 438 25.05 12.26 13.59
C HIS A 438 24.06 11.17 13.99
N GLU A 439 23.20 10.81 13.04
CA GLU A 439 22.30 9.67 13.11
C GLU A 439 22.53 8.82 11.86
N VAL A 440 23.26 7.72 12.04
CA VAL A 440 23.71 6.86 10.94
C VAL A 440 22.84 5.62 10.87
N HIS A 441 22.28 5.36 9.70
CA HIS A 441 21.55 4.13 9.38
C HIS A 441 22.33 3.35 8.35
N PHE A 442 22.50 2.05 8.56
CA PHE A 442 23.15 1.17 7.59
C PHE A 442 22.58 -0.23 7.68
N GLY A 443 22.71 -0.99 6.60
CA GLY A 443 22.18 -2.34 6.58
C GLY A 443 22.36 -3.04 5.25
N ALA A 444 21.81 -4.26 5.20
CA ALA A 444 21.85 -5.12 4.03
C ALA A 444 20.52 -5.84 3.84
N ARG A 445 20.18 -6.12 2.59
CA ARG A 445 19.00 -6.88 2.19
C ARG A 445 19.37 -7.87 1.09
N TYR A 446 18.82 -9.06 1.18
CA TYR A 446 18.89 -10.06 0.13
C TYR A 446 17.51 -10.64 -0.12
N ILE A 447 17.10 -10.74 -1.41
CA ILE A 447 15.84 -11.33 -1.84
C ILE A 447 16.14 -12.38 -2.91
N TRP A 448 15.58 -13.56 -2.70
CA TRP A 448 15.50 -14.60 -3.72
C TRP A 448 14.08 -14.62 -4.29
N HIS A 449 13.94 -14.17 -5.54
CA HIS A 449 12.66 -14.15 -6.24
C HIS A 449 12.48 -15.39 -7.10
N THR A 450 11.27 -15.91 -7.10
CA THR A 450 10.80 -16.94 -8.04
C THR A 450 9.59 -16.41 -8.78
N PHE A 451 9.72 -16.21 -10.09
CA PHE A 451 8.65 -15.75 -10.95
C PHE A 451 8.11 -16.88 -11.81
N HIS A 452 6.79 -16.97 -11.86
CA HIS A 452 6.05 -17.87 -12.75
C HIS A 452 5.05 -17.02 -13.55
N PRO A 453 5.52 -16.33 -14.60
CA PRO A 453 4.73 -15.26 -15.21
C PRO A 453 3.51 -15.76 -16.00
N GLN A 454 3.61 -16.89 -16.70
CA GLN A 454 2.55 -17.37 -17.56
C GLN A 454 2.56 -18.89 -17.64
N VAL A 455 1.59 -19.56 -17.03
CA VAL A 455 1.39 -21.01 -17.15
C VAL A 455 -0.06 -21.29 -17.49
N GLY A 456 -0.31 -21.71 -18.72
CA GLY A 456 -1.59 -22.20 -19.20
C GLY A 456 -1.69 -23.72 -19.02
N HIS A 457 -2.79 -24.17 -18.46
CA HIS A 457 -3.17 -25.57 -18.36
C HIS A 457 -4.41 -25.81 -19.22
N TYR A 458 -4.36 -26.83 -20.07
CA TYR A 458 -5.46 -27.20 -20.96
C TYR A 458 -5.75 -28.66 -20.76
N TYR A 459 -6.99 -28.97 -20.38
CA TYR A 459 -7.49 -30.31 -20.26
C TYR A 459 -8.69 -30.46 -21.18
N ILE A 460 -8.63 -31.46 -22.07
CA ILE A 460 -9.72 -31.81 -22.98
C ILE A 460 -9.96 -33.30 -22.80
N ASN A 461 -11.17 -33.65 -22.42
CA ASN A 461 -11.65 -35.01 -22.45
C ASN A 461 -12.83 -35.07 -23.42
N ALA A 462 -12.59 -35.63 -24.58
CA ALA A 462 -13.63 -35.87 -25.59
C ALA A 462 -13.96 -37.35 -25.60
N ASN A 463 -15.12 -37.68 -25.03
CA ASN A 463 -15.64 -39.05 -25.00
C ASN A 463 -16.99 -39.03 -25.69
N THR A 464 -16.97 -39.30 -26.97
CA THR A 464 -18.17 -39.43 -27.83
C THR A 464 -18.22 -40.82 -28.43
N ASP A 465 -19.36 -41.22 -29.06
CA ASP A 465 -19.52 -42.53 -29.71
C ASP A 465 -18.46 -42.82 -30.78
N THR A 466 -17.84 -41.75 -31.32
CA THR A 466 -16.88 -41.87 -32.43
C THR A 466 -15.45 -41.41 -32.05
N ILE A 467 -15.30 -40.66 -30.98
CA ILE A 467 -14.00 -40.09 -30.58
C ILE A 467 -13.78 -40.32 -29.09
N GLN A 468 -12.71 -41.03 -28.77
CA GLN A 468 -12.15 -41.10 -27.42
C GLN A 468 -10.78 -40.45 -27.45
N ALA A 469 -10.70 -39.20 -26.99
CA ALA A 469 -9.45 -38.43 -26.93
C ALA A 469 -9.32 -37.72 -25.58
N GLN A 470 -8.15 -37.82 -24.97
CA GLN A 470 -7.82 -37.09 -23.78
C GLN A 470 -6.53 -36.31 -24.04
N LEU A 471 -6.58 -35.03 -23.80
CA LEU A 471 -5.43 -34.13 -23.82
C LEU A 471 -5.30 -33.47 -22.44
N ASP A 472 -4.16 -33.66 -21.81
CA ASP A 472 -3.77 -32.94 -20.59
C ASP A 472 -2.41 -32.32 -20.87
N THR A 473 -2.36 -31.01 -21.00
CA THR A 473 -1.12 -30.31 -21.33
C THR A 473 -0.97 -29.01 -20.58
N THR A 474 0.26 -28.75 -20.18
CA THR A 474 0.64 -27.48 -19.52
C THR A 474 1.63 -26.74 -20.42
N ILE A 475 1.27 -25.54 -20.81
CA ILE A 475 2.11 -24.65 -21.61
C ILE A 475 2.67 -23.56 -20.70
N SER A 476 3.97 -23.61 -20.46
CA SER A 476 4.68 -22.58 -19.72
C SER A 476 5.36 -21.64 -20.70
N VAL A 477 4.80 -20.44 -20.86
CA VAL A 477 5.37 -19.42 -21.74
C VAL A 477 6.40 -18.59 -20.94
N GLY A 478 7.69 -18.82 -21.22
CA GLY A 478 8.79 -18.14 -20.54
C GLY A 478 9.41 -18.86 -19.34
N GLY A 479 8.82 -20.01 -18.93
CA GLY A 479 9.37 -20.84 -17.85
C GLY A 479 9.36 -20.15 -16.48
N THR A 480 9.89 -20.84 -15.45
CA THR A 480 10.16 -20.24 -14.14
C THR A 480 11.45 -19.44 -14.19
N VAL A 481 11.41 -18.21 -13.70
CA VAL A 481 12.57 -17.33 -13.66
C VAL A 481 13.01 -17.14 -12.21
N TYR A 482 14.25 -17.51 -11.92
CA TYR A 482 14.88 -17.30 -10.62
C TYR A 482 15.79 -16.09 -10.70
N THR A 483 15.66 -15.18 -9.74
CA THR A 483 16.48 -13.97 -9.68
C THR A 483 16.93 -13.68 -8.25
N HIS A 484 18.05 -12.98 -8.14
CA HIS A 484 18.65 -12.62 -6.87
C HIS A 484 18.84 -11.11 -6.81
N GLU A 485 18.29 -10.49 -5.79
CA GLU A 485 18.48 -9.08 -5.50
C GLU A 485 19.24 -8.93 -4.18
N ALA A 486 20.37 -8.25 -4.21
CA ALA A 486 21.15 -7.92 -3.01
C ALA A 486 21.35 -6.41 -2.94
N GLY A 487 21.15 -5.83 -1.79
CA GLY A 487 21.31 -4.39 -1.56
C GLY A 487 22.04 -4.12 -0.25
N VAL A 488 22.88 -3.09 -0.26
CA VAL A 488 23.50 -2.52 0.94
C VAL A 488 23.28 -1.02 0.94
N TYR A 489 23.12 -0.43 2.10
CA TYR A 489 22.94 1.01 2.19
C TYR A 489 23.63 1.59 3.42
N ILE A 490 23.94 2.87 3.31
CA ILE A 490 24.38 3.72 4.39
C ILE A 490 23.74 5.10 4.23
N GLU A 491 23.31 5.69 5.33
CA GLU A 491 22.65 6.98 5.36
C GLU A 491 23.06 7.71 6.65
N ASP A 492 23.44 8.97 6.57
CA ASP A 492 23.74 9.79 7.72
C ASP A 492 22.86 11.05 7.72
N THR A 493 22.17 11.27 8.83
CA THR A 493 21.49 12.54 9.10
C THR A 493 22.39 13.39 9.98
N TYR A 494 23.05 14.37 9.36
CA TYR A 494 23.96 15.30 10.02
C TYR A 494 23.29 16.61 10.38
N THR A 495 23.33 16.97 11.64
CA THR A 495 22.73 18.18 12.21
C THR A 495 23.82 19.05 12.85
N PRO A 496 24.57 19.86 12.07
CA PRO A 496 25.64 20.71 12.59
C PRO A 496 25.13 21.84 13.49
N CYS A 497 23.92 22.31 13.24
CA CYS A 497 23.27 23.38 13.99
C CYS A 497 21.74 23.24 13.94
N SER A 498 21.04 23.95 14.81
CA SER A 498 19.57 23.84 14.93
C SER A 498 18.79 24.22 13.66
N TRP A 499 19.30 25.17 12.88
CA TRP A 499 18.65 25.69 11.68
C TRP A 499 18.98 24.91 10.40
N PHE A 500 20.00 24.04 10.40
CA PHE A 500 20.40 23.26 9.22
C PHE A 500 20.53 21.78 9.51
N ARG A 501 19.99 20.95 8.63
CA ARG A 501 20.10 19.49 8.67
C ARG A 501 20.26 18.95 7.26
N ILE A 502 21.14 17.99 7.07
CA ILE A 502 21.34 17.26 5.84
C ILE A 502 21.18 15.77 6.12
N ASN A 503 20.44 15.08 5.24
CA ASN A 503 20.41 13.63 5.16
C ASN A 503 21.08 13.24 3.86
N ALA A 504 22.13 12.43 3.92
CA ALA A 504 22.86 11.92 2.76
C ALA A 504 22.95 10.42 2.83
N GLY A 505 22.44 9.74 1.82
CA GLY A 505 22.40 8.29 1.76
C GLY A 505 22.86 7.75 0.41
N LEU A 506 23.38 6.54 0.45
CA LEU A 506 23.73 5.75 -0.72
C LEU A 506 23.13 4.35 -0.57
N HIS A 507 22.34 3.94 -1.55
CA HIS A 507 21.88 2.55 -1.71
C HIS A 507 22.62 1.93 -2.89
N ALA A 508 23.28 0.80 -2.70
CA ALA A 508 23.92 0.06 -3.76
C ALA A 508 23.24 -1.30 -3.90
N ALA A 509 22.79 -1.63 -5.10
CA ALA A 509 22.09 -2.88 -5.37
C ALA A 509 22.71 -3.66 -6.52
N LEU A 510 22.56 -4.96 -6.42
CA LEU A 510 22.92 -5.95 -7.43
C LEU A 510 21.69 -6.79 -7.74
N PHE A 511 21.38 -6.96 -9.01
CA PHE A 511 20.30 -7.84 -9.47
C PHE A 511 20.83 -8.82 -10.50
N HIS A 512 20.71 -10.12 -10.22
CA HIS A 512 21.17 -11.21 -11.10
C HIS A 512 19.99 -11.98 -11.66
N THR A 513 19.94 -12.13 -12.98
CA THR A 513 18.87 -12.82 -13.70
C THR A 513 19.39 -13.46 -14.98
N GLY A 514 19.09 -14.73 -15.24
CA GLY A 514 19.32 -15.38 -16.53
C GLY A 514 20.74 -15.21 -17.09
N GLY A 515 21.77 -15.21 -16.24
CA GLY A 515 23.18 -15.04 -16.63
C GLY A 515 23.63 -13.58 -16.79
N LYS A 516 22.77 -12.59 -16.54
CA LYS A 516 23.11 -11.16 -16.56
C LYS A 516 23.01 -10.55 -15.18
N THR A 517 23.97 -9.71 -14.82
CA THR A 517 23.99 -8.96 -13.56
C THR A 517 23.90 -7.48 -13.85
N TYR A 518 23.00 -6.81 -13.15
CA TYR A 518 22.85 -5.37 -13.15
C TYR A 518 23.30 -4.80 -11.82
N TYR A 519 23.89 -3.63 -11.85
CA TYR A 519 24.36 -2.88 -10.68
C TYR A 519 23.70 -1.52 -10.67
N SER A 520 23.35 -1.03 -9.49
CA SER A 520 22.92 0.35 -9.29
C SER A 520 23.61 1.00 -8.10
N PHE A 521 23.85 2.30 -8.23
CA PHE A 521 24.29 3.19 -7.14
C PHE A 521 23.28 4.32 -7.07
N GLU A 522 22.60 4.44 -5.96
CA GLU A 522 21.41 5.27 -5.78
C GLU A 522 21.66 6.32 -4.69
N PRO A 523 22.31 7.45 -5.04
CA PRO A 523 22.52 8.55 -4.12
C PRO A 523 21.20 9.25 -3.82
N ARG A 524 21.01 9.64 -2.56
CA ARG A 524 19.86 10.39 -2.05
C ARG A 524 20.34 11.47 -1.11
N VAL A 525 19.81 12.67 -1.29
CA VAL A 525 20.18 13.81 -0.46
C VAL A 525 18.92 14.60 -0.11
N GLY A 526 18.75 14.86 1.17
CA GLY A 526 17.73 15.75 1.68
C GLY A 526 18.37 16.90 2.47
N LEU A 527 17.90 18.11 2.25
CA LEU A 527 18.34 19.31 2.93
C LEU A 527 17.15 19.97 3.63
N ARG A 528 17.37 20.45 4.84
CA ARG A 528 16.39 21.26 5.57
C ARG A 528 17.04 22.51 6.13
N PHE A 529 16.46 23.65 5.83
CA PHE A 529 16.78 24.95 6.42
C PHE A 529 15.60 25.42 7.26
N LEU A 530 15.87 25.87 8.46
CA LEU A 530 14.88 26.36 9.41
C LEU A 530 15.16 27.85 9.72
N PRO A 531 14.73 28.76 8.83
CA PRO A 531 14.94 30.19 9.02
C PRO A 531 14.15 30.74 10.22
N HIS A 532 13.06 30.10 10.57
CA HIS A 532 12.25 30.36 11.78
C HIS A 532 11.80 29.02 12.35
N LYS A 533 11.52 28.93 13.66
CA LYS A 533 11.09 27.71 14.33
C LYS A 533 9.84 27.06 13.67
N ASP A 534 9.00 27.87 13.05
CA ASP A 534 7.75 27.45 12.43
C ASP A 534 7.84 27.33 10.89
N VAL A 535 8.97 27.67 10.27
CA VAL A 535 9.17 27.66 8.82
C VAL A 535 10.35 26.78 8.46
N ALA A 536 10.12 25.77 7.62
CA ALA A 536 11.17 24.94 7.05
C ALA A 536 11.18 25.06 5.52
N ILE A 537 12.37 25.25 4.96
CA ILE A 537 12.63 25.11 3.52
C ILE A 537 13.34 23.79 3.32
N LYS A 538 12.80 22.95 2.45
CA LYS A 538 13.33 21.61 2.17
C LYS A 538 13.68 21.46 0.70
N MET A 539 14.74 20.70 0.42
CA MET A 539 15.13 20.31 -0.93
C MET A 539 15.54 18.86 -0.92
N SER A 540 15.32 18.15 -2.02
CA SER A 540 15.71 16.77 -2.12
C SER A 540 16.12 16.38 -3.53
N TYR A 541 17.02 15.40 -3.60
CA TYR A 541 17.42 14.69 -4.79
C TYR A 541 17.43 13.19 -4.50
N ALA A 542 16.88 12.39 -5.41
CA ALA A 542 16.92 10.95 -5.33
C ALA A 542 17.14 10.32 -6.70
N TYR A 543 18.02 9.33 -6.77
CA TYR A 543 18.19 8.42 -7.89
C TYR A 543 17.77 7.02 -7.45
N MET A 544 16.97 6.34 -8.25
CA MET A 544 16.31 5.10 -7.89
C MET A 544 16.28 4.11 -9.05
N SER A 545 16.32 2.81 -8.75
CA SER A 545 16.22 1.71 -9.73
C SER A 545 15.16 0.70 -9.31
N GLN A 546 14.51 0.08 -10.30
CA GLN A 546 13.49 -0.94 -10.11
C GLN A 546 13.76 -2.15 -10.97
N TYR A 547 13.61 -3.35 -10.38
CA TYR A 547 13.95 -4.63 -11.00
C TYR A 547 12.75 -5.55 -11.22
N VAL A 548 11.62 -5.24 -10.62
CA VAL A 548 10.37 -6.00 -10.76
C VAL A 548 9.30 -5.07 -11.29
N HIS A 549 8.65 -5.44 -12.38
CA HIS A 549 7.70 -4.62 -13.13
C HIS A 549 6.34 -5.27 -13.18
N MET A 550 5.29 -4.47 -13.30
CA MET A 550 3.93 -4.92 -13.58
C MET A 550 3.51 -4.45 -14.97
N LEU A 551 3.18 -5.38 -15.81
CA LEU A 551 2.67 -5.10 -17.16
C LEU A 551 1.14 -5.03 -17.11
N SER A 552 0.57 -3.86 -17.40
CA SER A 552 -0.86 -3.60 -17.39
C SER A 552 -1.35 -3.05 -18.71
N ASN A 553 -2.45 -3.61 -19.22
CA ASN A 553 -3.11 -3.13 -20.44
C ASN A 553 -4.24 -2.14 -20.18
N SER A 554 -4.70 -2.00 -18.95
CA SER A 554 -5.84 -1.15 -18.62
C SER A 554 -5.45 0.02 -17.72
N SER A 555 -6.31 1.02 -17.61
CA SER A 555 -6.21 2.10 -16.63
C SER A 555 -6.60 1.66 -15.21
N VAL A 556 -7.25 0.51 -15.11
CA VAL A 556 -7.59 -0.15 -13.85
C VAL A 556 -6.56 -1.22 -13.59
N SER A 557 -5.91 -1.22 -12.42
CA SER A 557 -5.03 -2.33 -12.02
C SER A 557 -5.87 -3.57 -11.82
N LEU A 558 -5.74 -4.51 -12.74
CA LEU A 558 -6.47 -5.77 -12.71
C LEU A 558 -5.58 -6.85 -12.09
N PRO A 559 -6.15 -7.85 -11.44
CA PRO A 559 -5.38 -9.01 -10.97
C PRO A 559 -4.72 -9.79 -12.11
N THR A 560 -5.16 -9.59 -13.36
CA THR A 560 -4.54 -10.11 -14.58
C THR A 560 -3.25 -9.44 -14.97
N ASP A 561 -2.90 -8.31 -14.32
CA ASP A 561 -1.65 -7.61 -14.57
C ASP A 561 -0.46 -8.50 -14.20
N LEU A 562 0.48 -8.60 -15.12
CA LEU A 562 1.55 -9.57 -15.05
C LEU A 562 2.79 -8.99 -14.38
N TRP A 563 3.20 -9.60 -13.26
CA TRP A 563 4.47 -9.25 -12.61
C TRP A 563 5.64 -10.00 -13.24
N VAL A 564 6.64 -9.27 -13.68
CA VAL A 564 7.80 -9.78 -14.41
C VAL A 564 9.11 -9.18 -13.89
N PRO A 565 10.22 -9.96 -13.89
CA PRO A 565 11.53 -9.43 -13.53
C PRO A 565 12.21 -8.75 -14.71
N VAL A 566 13.22 -7.97 -14.42
CA VAL A 566 14.27 -7.59 -15.35
C VAL A 566 14.89 -8.84 -15.97
N THR A 567 15.25 -8.79 -17.25
CA THR A 567 15.90 -9.89 -17.98
C THR A 567 17.10 -9.39 -18.77
N ALA A 568 17.78 -10.26 -19.49
CA ALA A 568 18.88 -9.83 -20.36
C ALA A 568 18.45 -8.83 -21.45
N LYS A 569 17.15 -8.90 -21.89
CA LYS A 569 16.57 -8.02 -22.91
C LYS A 569 15.90 -6.78 -22.32
N ILE A 570 15.36 -6.89 -21.11
CA ILE A 570 14.60 -5.83 -20.43
C ILE A 570 15.48 -5.26 -19.32
N PRO A 571 16.04 -4.05 -19.48
CA PRO A 571 16.89 -3.43 -18.46
C PRO A 571 16.05 -2.92 -17.26
N PRO A 572 16.70 -2.65 -16.11
CA PRO A 572 16.04 -1.99 -14.98
C PRO A 572 15.45 -0.63 -15.37
N MET A 573 14.25 -0.34 -14.88
CA MET A 573 13.73 1.02 -14.88
C MET A 573 14.51 1.88 -13.89
N ARG A 574 14.65 3.17 -14.20
CA ARG A 574 15.37 4.14 -13.37
C ARG A 574 14.61 5.44 -13.28
N SER A 575 14.74 6.13 -12.17
CA SER A 575 14.22 7.49 -12.05
C SER A 575 15.20 8.41 -11.34
N MET A 576 15.15 9.69 -11.75
CA MET A 576 15.78 10.81 -11.06
C MET A 576 14.69 11.77 -10.65
N GLN A 577 14.66 12.18 -9.40
CA GLN A 577 13.71 13.16 -8.90
C GLN A 577 14.41 14.26 -8.14
N VAL A 578 14.00 15.50 -8.39
CA VAL A 578 14.31 16.67 -7.58
C VAL A 578 13.01 17.25 -7.05
N ALA A 579 13.04 17.73 -5.82
CA ALA A 579 11.88 18.41 -5.24
C ALA A 579 12.37 19.52 -4.30
N ALA A 580 11.56 20.58 -4.19
CA ALA A 580 11.79 21.67 -3.26
C ALA A 580 10.44 22.15 -2.70
N GLY A 581 10.42 22.57 -1.44
CA GLY A 581 9.20 23.00 -0.80
C GLY A 581 9.41 23.81 0.46
N ILE A 582 8.31 24.38 0.93
CA ILE A 582 8.23 25.18 2.16
C ILE A 582 7.12 24.57 3.02
N THR A 583 7.43 24.35 4.30
CA THR A 583 6.44 23.93 5.31
C THR A 583 6.35 25.04 6.35
N TYR A 584 5.12 25.43 6.71
CA TYR A 584 4.83 26.45 7.70
C TYR A 584 3.82 25.92 8.73
N ASN A 585 4.18 26.03 10.01
CA ASN A 585 3.32 25.68 11.13
C ASN A 585 2.64 26.92 11.70
N ILE A 586 1.32 26.94 11.63
CA ILE A 586 0.52 28.00 12.23
C ILE A 586 0.11 27.58 13.64
N CYS A 587 0.62 28.32 14.65
CA CYS A 587 0.29 28.14 16.06
C CYS A 587 0.37 26.69 16.57
N ASN A 588 1.24 25.85 16.02
CA ASN A 588 1.36 24.42 16.32
C ASN A 588 0.07 23.59 16.10
N GLN A 589 -0.90 24.11 15.37
CA GLN A 589 -2.19 23.44 15.10
C GLN A 589 -2.41 23.11 13.65
N VAL A 590 -1.97 23.96 12.74
CA VAL A 590 -2.17 23.78 11.30
C VAL A 590 -0.81 23.78 10.60
N GLU A 591 -0.55 22.72 9.89
CA GLU A 591 0.61 22.59 8.99
C GLU A 591 0.21 22.94 7.58
N LEU A 592 0.90 23.90 6.96
CA LEU A 592 0.81 24.22 5.54
C LEU A 592 2.08 23.79 4.84
N SER A 593 1.97 23.10 3.72
CA SER A 593 3.13 22.81 2.87
C SER A 593 2.82 23.08 1.40
N VAL A 594 3.83 23.56 0.70
CA VAL A 594 3.84 23.71 -0.76
C VAL A 594 5.11 23.09 -1.28
N GLU A 595 4.99 22.15 -2.21
CA GLU A 595 6.11 21.41 -2.78
C GLU A 595 6.02 21.38 -4.30
N GLY A 596 7.16 21.62 -4.97
CA GLY A 596 7.32 21.42 -6.41
C GLY A 596 8.27 20.27 -6.70
N TYR A 597 7.99 19.47 -7.73
CA TYR A 597 8.85 18.36 -8.12
C TYR A 597 9.02 18.24 -9.63
N TYR A 598 10.14 17.64 -10.04
CA TYR A 598 10.42 17.15 -11.38
C TYR A 598 11.03 15.76 -11.32
N LYS A 599 10.46 14.81 -12.07
CA LYS A 599 10.88 13.40 -12.13
C LYS A 599 11.13 13.00 -13.59
N ARG A 600 12.31 12.45 -13.87
CA ARG A 600 12.67 11.81 -15.15
C ARG A 600 12.69 10.30 -14.94
N MET A 601 12.05 9.57 -15.83
CA MET A 601 11.94 8.10 -15.80
C MET A 601 12.57 7.52 -17.07
N LEU A 602 13.37 6.48 -16.94
CA LEU A 602 14.11 5.84 -18.03
C LEU A 602 13.78 4.34 -18.06
N ASN A 603 13.76 3.78 -19.27
CA ASN A 603 13.48 2.36 -19.53
C ASN A 603 12.09 1.91 -19.05
N LEU A 604 11.09 2.75 -19.14
CA LEU A 604 9.71 2.38 -18.86
C LEU A 604 9.24 1.28 -19.80
N LEU A 605 8.34 0.44 -19.30
CA LEU A 605 7.76 -0.65 -20.08
C LEU A 605 6.28 -0.39 -20.38
N GLU A 606 5.88 -0.57 -21.61
CA GLU A 606 4.49 -0.62 -22.03
C GLU A 606 4.27 -1.72 -23.06
N TYR A 607 3.06 -2.26 -23.12
CA TYR A 607 2.68 -3.18 -24.19
C TYR A 607 2.65 -2.48 -25.55
N LYS A 608 3.10 -3.20 -26.58
CA LYS A 608 2.93 -2.81 -27.99
C LYS A 608 1.45 -2.62 -28.31
N ASP A 609 1.16 -1.76 -29.27
CA ASP A 609 -0.20 -1.62 -29.77
C ASP A 609 -0.72 -2.96 -30.30
N GLY A 610 -1.94 -3.34 -29.89
CA GLY A 610 -2.56 -4.60 -30.24
C GLY A 610 -2.04 -5.85 -29.50
N ALA A 611 -1.11 -5.71 -28.56
CA ALA A 611 -0.65 -6.84 -27.76
C ALA A 611 -1.72 -7.31 -26.77
N SER A 612 -1.88 -8.64 -26.64
CA SER A 612 -2.76 -9.26 -25.67
C SER A 612 -1.94 -10.00 -24.60
N TYR A 613 -2.32 -9.83 -23.31
CA TYR A 613 -1.73 -10.56 -22.19
C TYR A 613 -2.06 -12.05 -22.19
N MET A 614 -3.13 -12.46 -22.86
CA MET A 614 -3.49 -13.89 -23.09
C MET A 614 -2.72 -14.51 -24.26
N SER A 615 -1.74 -13.80 -24.82
CA SER A 615 -0.92 -14.32 -25.91
C SER A 615 -0.07 -15.50 -25.46
N THR A 616 0.05 -16.51 -26.31
CA THR A 616 1.01 -17.61 -26.17
C THR A 616 2.45 -17.20 -26.48
N LYS A 617 2.68 -15.94 -26.88
CA LYS A 617 4.02 -15.39 -27.13
C LYS A 617 4.69 -14.99 -25.81
N ASN A 618 6.02 -15.14 -25.79
CA ASN A 618 6.81 -14.66 -24.66
C ASN A 618 6.58 -13.15 -24.44
N TRP A 619 6.23 -12.76 -23.25
CA TRP A 619 5.88 -11.39 -22.83
C TRP A 619 6.96 -10.37 -23.21
N GLN A 620 8.25 -10.75 -23.21
CA GLN A 620 9.37 -9.87 -23.58
C GLN A 620 9.29 -9.35 -25.02
N ASN A 621 8.60 -10.06 -25.92
CA ASN A 621 8.40 -9.66 -27.30
C ASN A 621 7.15 -8.78 -27.48
N LEU A 622 6.33 -8.68 -26.46
CA LEU A 622 5.05 -7.93 -26.46
C LEU A 622 5.19 -6.53 -25.90
N VAL A 623 6.35 -6.15 -25.36
CA VAL A 623 6.59 -4.87 -24.72
C VAL A 623 7.55 -3.99 -25.52
N CYS A 624 7.43 -2.68 -25.31
CA CYS A 624 8.36 -1.64 -25.73
C CYS A 624 9.04 -0.99 -24.52
N ILE A 625 10.24 -0.48 -24.74
CA ILE A 625 11.04 0.24 -23.74
C ILE A 625 11.13 1.70 -24.17
N GLY A 626 10.71 2.60 -23.30
CA GLY A 626 10.73 4.05 -23.53
C GLY A 626 11.10 4.84 -22.30
N ASP A 627 10.89 6.13 -22.36
CA ASP A 627 11.18 7.08 -21.29
C ASP A 627 9.93 7.89 -20.92
N GLY A 628 10.01 8.62 -19.81
CA GLY A 628 8.93 9.50 -19.39
C GLY A 628 9.42 10.60 -18.47
N TRP A 629 8.54 11.56 -18.20
CA TRP A 629 8.79 12.60 -17.21
C TRP A 629 7.49 13.04 -16.56
N SER A 630 7.59 13.50 -15.33
CA SER A 630 6.47 14.07 -14.57
C SER A 630 6.93 15.30 -13.81
N TYR A 631 6.05 16.29 -13.69
CA TYR A 631 6.28 17.47 -12.88
C TYR A 631 4.97 17.97 -12.29
N GLY A 632 5.07 18.67 -11.17
CA GLY A 632 3.88 19.16 -10.49
C GLY A 632 4.17 20.01 -9.28
N VAL A 633 3.09 20.60 -8.76
CA VAL A 633 3.06 21.36 -7.51
C VAL A 633 1.97 20.79 -6.61
N GLN A 634 2.31 20.59 -5.36
CA GLN A 634 1.46 20.01 -4.32
C GLN A 634 1.24 21.04 -3.23
N PHE A 635 0.01 21.12 -2.73
CA PHE A 635 -0.36 21.92 -1.57
C PHE A 635 -1.05 21.03 -0.54
N LEU A 636 -0.64 21.13 0.71
CA LEU A 636 -1.27 20.46 1.85
C LEU A 636 -1.56 21.47 2.96
N ALA A 637 -2.78 21.47 3.46
CA ALA A 637 -3.15 22.09 4.72
C ALA A 637 -3.70 21.01 5.64
N LYS A 638 -3.04 20.74 6.77
CA LYS A 638 -3.40 19.64 7.69
C LYS A 638 -3.58 20.16 9.10
N ARG A 639 -4.67 19.75 9.75
CA ARG A 639 -4.94 19.99 11.17
C ARG A 639 -5.18 18.66 11.88
N THR A 640 -4.43 18.41 12.95
CA THR A 640 -4.49 17.13 13.68
C THR A 640 -5.01 17.26 15.11
N VAL A 641 -5.24 18.47 15.59
CA VAL A 641 -5.60 18.77 16.99
C VAL A 641 -6.84 19.65 17.02
N GLY A 642 -7.68 19.46 18.05
CA GLY A 642 -8.89 20.21 18.28
C GLY A 642 -10.16 19.51 17.79
N PRO A 643 -11.35 20.14 17.96
CA PRO A 643 -12.64 19.53 17.63
C PRO A 643 -12.85 19.32 16.12
N VAL A 644 -12.17 20.10 15.29
CA VAL A 644 -12.15 19.95 13.82
C VAL A 644 -10.77 19.49 13.42
N THR A 645 -10.66 18.32 12.81
CA THR A 645 -9.44 17.75 12.27
C THR A 645 -9.62 17.40 10.79
N GLY A 646 -8.52 17.18 10.07
CA GLY A 646 -8.56 16.80 8.66
C GLY A 646 -7.49 17.50 7.84
N TRP A 647 -7.64 17.44 6.51
CA TRP A 647 -6.70 18.07 5.57
C TRP A 647 -7.36 18.47 4.27
N ILE A 648 -6.70 19.41 3.59
CA ILE A 648 -6.97 19.82 2.23
C ILE A 648 -5.71 19.54 1.42
N GLY A 649 -5.83 18.67 0.42
CA GLY A 649 -4.76 18.33 -0.52
C GLY A 649 -5.11 18.81 -1.92
N TYR A 650 -4.19 19.51 -2.57
CA TYR A 650 -4.33 19.88 -3.98
C TYR A 650 -3.05 19.59 -4.74
N THR A 651 -3.19 19.00 -5.93
CA THR A 651 -2.07 18.69 -6.82
C THR A 651 -2.38 19.20 -8.22
N TRP A 652 -1.45 19.96 -8.77
CA TRP A 652 -1.35 20.20 -10.21
C TRP A 652 -0.16 19.43 -10.74
N SER A 653 -0.38 18.57 -11.75
CA SER A 653 0.69 17.73 -12.30
C SER A 653 0.47 17.40 -13.77
N ARG A 654 1.57 17.00 -14.43
CA ARG A 654 1.54 16.47 -15.79
C ARG A 654 2.54 15.35 -15.95
N THR A 655 2.10 14.25 -16.55
CA THR A 655 2.92 13.05 -16.78
C THR A 655 2.90 12.66 -18.25
N MET A 656 4.08 12.59 -18.85
CA MET A 656 4.30 12.27 -20.25
C MET A 656 5.12 11.00 -20.42
N ARG A 657 4.89 10.30 -21.53
CA ARG A 657 5.61 9.11 -21.98
C ARG A 657 6.11 9.31 -23.39
N GLN A 658 7.24 8.68 -23.73
CA GLN A 658 7.79 8.66 -25.07
C GLN A 658 8.50 7.35 -25.35
N PHE A 659 8.14 6.71 -26.45
CA PHE A 659 8.74 5.46 -26.92
C PHE A 659 9.19 5.68 -28.37
N ASP A 660 10.42 6.06 -28.55
CA ASP A 660 11.01 6.49 -29.83
C ASP A 660 12.20 5.63 -30.28
N ARG A 661 12.49 4.55 -29.55
CA ARG A 661 13.61 3.66 -29.91
C ARG A 661 13.24 2.84 -31.13
N PRO A 662 14.20 2.63 -32.09
CA PRO A 662 13.96 1.87 -33.31
C PRO A 662 13.33 0.49 -33.06
N GLY A 663 12.17 0.21 -33.67
CA GLY A 663 11.41 -1.04 -33.51
C GLY A 663 10.67 -1.20 -32.18
N GLN A 664 10.63 -0.14 -31.38
CA GLN A 664 9.91 -0.07 -30.10
C GLN A 664 9.04 1.18 -30.01
N GLU A 665 8.71 1.77 -31.16
CA GLU A 665 7.94 2.99 -31.23
C GLU A 665 6.48 2.73 -30.80
N ILE A 666 5.97 3.59 -29.93
CA ILE A 666 4.56 3.76 -29.64
C ILE A 666 4.19 5.17 -30.02
N ASN A 667 3.00 5.38 -30.57
CA ASN A 667 2.51 6.67 -31.02
C ASN A 667 3.44 7.33 -32.08
N GLY A 668 4.12 6.52 -32.92
CA GLY A 668 5.08 6.99 -33.91
C GLY A 668 6.28 7.71 -33.30
N GLY A 669 6.69 7.36 -32.11
CA GLY A 669 7.80 7.97 -31.36
C GLY A 669 7.49 9.34 -30.75
N LYS A 670 6.27 9.87 -30.92
CA LYS A 670 5.87 11.16 -30.35
C LYS A 670 5.51 11.02 -28.87
N PRO A 671 5.81 12.04 -28.05
CA PRO A 671 5.35 12.09 -26.67
C PRO A 671 3.82 12.07 -26.56
N TYR A 672 3.31 11.37 -25.53
CA TYR A 672 1.88 11.30 -25.24
C TYR A 672 1.64 11.29 -23.72
N HIS A 673 0.44 11.65 -23.30
CA HIS A 673 0.04 11.64 -21.89
C HIS A 673 -0.02 10.22 -21.32
N ALA A 674 0.48 10.02 -20.12
CA ALA A 674 0.25 8.76 -19.42
C ALA A 674 -1.26 8.50 -19.23
N LYS A 675 -1.69 7.24 -19.25
CA LYS A 675 -3.12 6.89 -19.13
C LYS A 675 -3.77 7.40 -17.82
N TYR A 676 -2.98 7.57 -16.78
CA TYR A 676 -3.41 8.07 -15.47
C TYR A 676 -3.03 9.54 -15.23
N ASP A 677 -2.58 10.26 -16.29
CA ASP A 677 -2.30 11.69 -16.18
C ASP A 677 -3.56 12.44 -15.82
N ARG A 678 -3.52 13.12 -14.67
CA ARG A 678 -4.59 13.95 -14.13
C ARG A 678 -4.01 15.31 -13.78
N GLU A 679 -4.50 16.34 -14.44
CA GLU A 679 -3.92 17.68 -14.35
C GLU A 679 -4.22 18.37 -13.02
N HIS A 680 -5.44 18.25 -12.51
CA HIS A 680 -5.87 18.81 -11.23
C HIS A 680 -6.48 17.70 -10.38
N ASP A 681 -6.07 17.63 -9.14
CA ASP A 681 -6.59 16.72 -8.14
C ASP A 681 -6.76 17.46 -6.81
N LEU A 682 -7.96 17.48 -6.25
CA LEU A 682 -8.31 18.14 -5.00
C LEU A 682 -9.02 17.16 -4.09
N SER A 683 -8.57 17.06 -2.87
CA SER A 683 -9.23 16.33 -1.78
C SER A 683 -9.41 17.22 -0.56
N VAL A 684 -10.59 17.16 0.04
CA VAL A 684 -10.90 17.84 1.30
C VAL A 684 -11.51 16.81 2.23
N THR A 685 -10.85 16.55 3.35
CA THR A 685 -11.34 15.63 4.38
C THR A 685 -11.45 16.39 5.68
N LEU A 686 -12.63 16.42 6.26
CA LEU A 686 -12.93 17.10 7.53
C LEU A 686 -13.65 16.14 8.46
N GLN A 687 -13.25 16.15 9.72
CA GLN A 687 -13.86 15.40 10.82
C GLN A 687 -14.20 16.40 11.93
N TYR A 688 -15.39 16.31 12.44
CA TYR A 688 -15.89 17.17 13.51
C TYR A 688 -16.43 16.31 14.67
N HIS A 689 -15.74 16.38 15.79
CA HIS A 689 -16.17 15.78 17.03
C HIS A 689 -17.15 16.75 17.74
N ILE A 690 -18.45 16.50 17.62
CA ILE A 690 -19.48 17.33 18.21
C ILE A 690 -19.46 17.20 19.74
N ASN A 691 -19.34 15.96 20.20
CA ASN A 691 -19.23 15.60 21.62
C ASN A 691 -18.69 14.16 21.74
N LYS A 692 -18.62 13.59 22.95
CA LYS A 692 -18.16 12.22 23.21
C LYS A 692 -18.99 11.11 22.51
N GLN A 693 -20.19 11.43 22.06
CA GLN A 693 -21.09 10.45 21.44
C GLN A 693 -21.19 10.60 19.93
N TRP A 694 -21.01 11.79 19.40
CA TRP A 694 -21.27 12.08 17.99
C TRP A 694 -20.06 12.65 17.28
N GLU A 695 -19.69 11.98 16.20
CA GLU A 695 -18.68 12.42 15.24
C GLU A 695 -19.31 12.53 13.85
N VAL A 696 -18.96 13.57 13.12
CA VAL A 696 -19.37 13.76 11.72
C VAL A 696 -18.15 13.94 10.86
N ALA A 697 -18.15 13.32 9.69
CA ALA A 697 -17.07 13.44 8.75
C ALA A 697 -17.59 13.70 7.33
N ALA A 698 -16.83 14.46 6.56
CA ALA A 698 -17.10 14.71 5.15
C ALA A 698 -15.82 14.62 4.34
N THR A 699 -15.90 14.01 3.16
CA THR A 699 -14.80 13.94 2.21
C THR A 699 -15.29 14.38 0.83
N PHE A 700 -14.69 15.44 0.29
CA PHE A 700 -14.92 15.89 -1.06
C PHE A 700 -13.68 15.58 -1.92
N VAL A 701 -13.92 15.04 -3.11
CA VAL A 701 -12.85 14.74 -4.08
C VAL A 701 -13.25 15.32 -5.42
N TYR A 702 -12.32 16.01 -6.05
CA TYR A 702 -12.42 16.46 -7.45
C TYR A 702 -11.13 16.10 -8.18
N GLY A 703 -11.24 15.57 -9.38
CA GLY A 703 -10.10 15.33 -10.26
C GLY A 703 -10.46 15.51 -11.72
N THR A 704 -9.61 16.16 -12.49
CA THR A 704 -9.78 16.20 -13.94
C THR A 704 -9.68 14.79 -14.52
N GLY A 705 -10.38 14.57 -15.62
CA GLY A 705 -10.46 13.27 -16.26
C GLY A 705 -9.09 12.71 -16.64
N THR A 706 -8.88 11.42 -16.41
CA THR A 706 -7.71 10.65 -16.85
C THR A 706 -7.70 10.49 -18.38
N ARG A 707 -6.65 9.92 -18.92
CA ARG A 707 -6.50 9.73 -20.37
C ARG A 707 -6.83 8.28 -20.77
N GLY A 708 -7.46 8.13 -21.94
CA GLY A 708 -7.76 6.82 -22.54
C GLY A 708 -7.53 6.83 -24.04
N THR A 709 -7.32 5.65 -24.59
CA THR A 709 -7.23 5.48 -26.04
C THR A 709 -8.59 5.11 -26.59
N LEU A 710 -9.20 5.98 -27.39
CA LEU A 710 -10.47 5.72 -28.05
C LEU A 710 -10.33 5.85 -29.57
N ALA A 711 -10.94 4.92 -30.28
CA ALA A 711 -11.14 5.04 -31.71
C ALA A 711 -12.25 6.07 -31.96
N LEU A 712 -11.88 7.30 -32.28
CA LEU A 712 -12.80 8.41 -32.55
C LEU A 712 -13.24 8.45 -34.01
N GLN A 713 -12.61 7.66 -34.88
CA GLN A 713 -12.91 7.54 -36.28
C GLN A 713 -13.10 6.05 -36.62
N LYS A 714 -13.93 5.79 -37.60
CA LYS A 714 -14.15 4.47 -38.15
C LYS A 714 -14.29 4.58 -39.66
N TYR A 715 -13.89 3.54 -40.36
CA TYR A 715 -14.12 3.39 -41.79
C TYR A 715 -14.42 1.91 -42.11
N ASP A 716 -15.20 1.70 -43.16
CA ASP A 716 -15.50 0.36 -43.58
C ASP A 716 -14.47 -0.11 -44.61
N THR A 717 -13.99 -1.31 -44.48
CA THR A 717 -13.08 -1.94 -45.43
C THR A 717 -13.60 -3.31 -45.84
N TRP A 718 -13.21 -3.71 -47.04
CA TRP A 718 -13.52 -5.01 -47.58
C TRP A 718 -12.44 -5.99 -47.18
N LEU A 719 -12.80 -7.04 -46.42
CA LEU A 719 -11.92 -8.17 -46.18
C LEU A 719 -12.18 -9.27 -47.19
N TYR A 720 -11.17 -9.55 -48.01
CA TYR A 720 -11.14 -10.77 -48.81
C TYR A 720 -10.66 -11.92 -47.91
N SER A 721 -11.54 -12.88 -47.61
CA SER A 721 -11.13 -14.11 -46.96
C SER A 721 -10.93 -15.16 -48.07
N GLU A 722 -9.69 -15.56 -48.28
CA GLU A 722 -9.35 -16.66 -49.19
C GLU A 722 -9.94 -18.04 -48.75
N MET A 723 -10.40 -18.13 -47.50
CA MET A 723 -10.93 -19.34 -46.88
C MET A 723 -12.45 -19.50 -46.98
N SER A 724 -13.21 -18.47 -47.33
CA SER A 724 -14.63 -18.60 -47.49
C SER A 724 -14.98 -18.68 -48.96
N HIS A 725 -15.59 -19.76 -49.40
CA HIS A 725 -16.19 -19.90 -50.70
C HIS A 725 -17.43 -18.99 -50.89
N ALA A 726 -17.63 -18.02 -49.99
CA ALA A 726 -18.67 -17.02 -50.07
C ALA A 726 -18.27 -15.94 -51.06
N GLN A 727 -18.99 -15.84 -52.15
CA GLN A 727 -18.80 -14.87 -53.27
C GLN A 727 -19.16 -13.43 -52.89
N GLN A 728 -19.35 -13.08 -51.61
CA GLN A 728 -19.62 -11.72 -51.21
C GLN A 728 -18.54 -11.21 -50.27
N PRO A 729 -17.92 -10.08 -50.58
CA PRO A 729 -16.96 -9.43 -49.71
C PRO A 729 -17.65 -9.03 -48.40
N ASN A 730 -17.08 -9.39 -47.28
CA ASN A 730 -17.58 -8.96 -45.95
C ASN A 730 -17.10 -7.55 -45.66
N LEU A 731 -18.03 -6.61 -45.48
CA LEU A 731 -17.75 -5.28 -45.01
C LEU A 731 -17.39 -5.34 -43.54
N GLN A 732 -16.15 -4.95 -43.18
CA GLN A 732 -15.72 -4.89 -41.81
C GLN A 732 -15.43 -3.45 -41.40
N GLU A 733 -16.03 -3.07 -40.28
CA GLU A 733 -15.74 -1.77 -39.62
C GLU A 733 -14.34 -1.81 -38.99
N VAL A 734 -13.44 -0.96 -39.46
CA VAL A 734 -12.14 -0.73 -38.88
C VAL A 734 -12.20 0.51 -38.00
N ARG A 735 -11.82 0.38 -36.75
CA ARG A 735 -11.74 1.49 -35.81
C ARG A 735 -10.36 2.08 -35.84
N TYR A 736 -10.26 3.37 -36.17
CA TYR A 736 -9.01 4.08 -36.29
C TYR A 736 -8.70 4.90 -35.04
N VAL A 737 -7.50 4.70 -34.50
CA VAL A 737 -6.95 5.44 -33.37
C VAL A 737 -5.86 6.37 -33.90
N THR A 738 -6.00 7.67 -33.72
CA THR A 738 -5.06 8.67 -34.21
C THR A 738 -3.78 8.73 -33.37
N GLU A 739 -3.94 8.67 -32.04
CA GLU A 739 -2.86 8.80 -31.07
C GLU A 739 -3.17 7.97 -29.82
N ARG A 740 -2.14 7.52 -29.13
CA ARG A 740 -2.27 6.85 -27.83
C ARG A 740 -2.74 7.84 -26.76
N ASN A 741 -3.70 7.42 -25.91
CA ASN A 741 -4.29 8.22 -24.84
C ASN A 741 -4.86 9.57 -25.34
N ASN A 742 -5.46 9.55 -26.53
CA ASN A 742 -5.98 10.70 -27.24
C ASN A 742 -7.26 11.31 -26.65
N PHE A 743 -7.94 10.59 -25.78
CA PHE A 743 -9.21 11.03 -25.20
C PHE A 743 -9.05 11.36 -23.71
N LYS A 744 -9.50 12.55 -23.30
CA LYS A 744 -9.64 12.95 -21.91
C LYS A 744 -11.01 12.50 -21.41
N MET A 745 -11.03 11.65 -20.40
CA MET A 745 -12.27 11.23 -19.74
C MET A 745 -12.99 12.44 -19.11
N PRO A 746 -14.30 12.36 -18.87
CA PRO A 746 -15.01 13.38 -18.08
C PRO A 746 -14.40 13.51 -16.68
N ASP A 747 -14.57 14.69 -16.07
CA ASP A 747 -14.04 14.97 -14.75
C ASP A 747 -14.76 14.11 -13.68
N TYR A 748 -14.01 13.78 -12.65
CA TYR A 748 -14.46 12.99 -11.52
C TYR A 748 -14.68 13.86 -10.30
N HIS A 749 -15.83 13.75 -9.65
CA HIS A 749 -16.05 14.40 -8.35
C HIS A 749 -17.13 13.70 -7.53
N ARG A 750 -16.99 13.77 -6.21
CA ARG A 750 -17.95 13.22 -5.27
C ARG A 750 -17.85 13.90 -3.91
N LEU A 751 -18.91 13.81 -3.14
CA LEU A 751 -18.97 14.16 -1.74
C LEU A 751 -19.45 12.94 -0.95
N ASP A 752 -18.68 12.53 0.05
CA ASP A 752 -19.01 11.47 0.98
C ASP A 752 -19.27 12.09 2.36
N ILE A 753 -20.30 11.64 3.04
CA ILE A 753 -20.65 12.12 4.40
C ILE A 753 -20.87 10.91 5.28
N GLY A 754 -20.37 10.98 6.51
CA GLY A 754 -20.54 9.94 7.51
C GLY A 754 -20.77 10.50 8.90
N THR A 755 -21.45 9.74 9.72
CA THR A 755 -21.61 10.03 11.15
C THR A 755 -21.42 8.76 11.96
N THR A 756 -20.75 8.89 13.09
CA THR A 756 -20.58 7.81 14.06
C THR A 756 -21.24 8.20 15.37
N CYS A 757 -22.07 7.30 15.89
CA CYS A 757 -22.71 7.46 17.19
C CYS A 757 -22.17 6.41 18.15
N HIS A 758 -21.49 6.85 19.20
CA HIS A 758 -21.03 6.02 20.32
C HIS A 758 -22.10 5.88 21.39
N LEU A 759 -22.45 4.65 21.69
CA LEU A 759 -23.48 4.31 22.68
C LEU A 759 -22.80 3.63 23.88
N PRO A 760 -22.44 4.39 24.93
CA PRO A 760 -21.72 3.82 26.06
C PRO A 760 -22.61 2.80 26.81
N ASP A 761 -22.03 1.65 27.16
CA ASP A 761 -22.73 0.69 28.03
C ASP A 761 -22.73 1.19 29.47
N LYS A 762 -23.91 1.30 30.07
CA LYS A 762 -24.08 1.73 31.46
C LYS A 762 -23.62 0.69 32.47
N LYS A 763 -23.51 -0.57 32.09
CA LYS A 763 -23.15 -1.69 32.98
C LYS A 763 -21.66 -2.04 32.92
N HIS A 764 -21.04 -1.84 31.76
CA HIS A 764 -19.65 -2.16 31.52
C HIS A 764 -18.97 -0.95 30.92
N ALA A 765 -18.20 -0.23 31.75
CA ALA A 765 -17.56 1.02 31.34
C ALA A 765 -16.52 0.84 30.20
N ASP A 766 -16.00 -0.38 30.07
CA ASP A 766 -14.97 -0.72 29.06
C ASP A 766 -15.57 -1.15 27.70
N TRP A 767 -16.92 -1.26 27.61
CA TRP A 767 -17.61 -1.65 26.40
C TRP A 767 -18.07 -0.43 25.61
N ASP A 768 -17.74 -0.42 24.29
CA ASP A 768 -18.15 0.64 23.36
C ASP A 768 -18.97 0.04 22.21
N HIS A 769 -20.14 0.61 21.99
CA HIS A 769 -21.04 0.28 20.89
C HIS A 769 -21.09 1.46 19.94
N ALA A 770 -20.55 1.33 18.74
CA ALA A 770 -20.56 2.40 17.77
C ALA A 770 -21.42 2.03 16.55
N LEU A 771 -22.33 2.94 16.19
CA LEU A 771 -23.12 2.86 14.96
C LEU A 771 -22.59 3.89 13.97
N ASN A 772 -22.08 3.43 12.83
CA ASN A 772 -21.64 4.29 11.75
C ASN A 772 -22.65 4.25 10.61
N VAL A 773 -23.08 5.42 10.18
CA VAL A 773 -23.92 5.63 8.99
C VAL A 773 -23.18 6.54 8.04
N SER A 774 -23.00 6.11 6.81
CA SER A 774 -22.31 6.92 5.80
C SER A 774 -23.00 6.84 4.43
N ILE A 775 -22.80 7.84 3.62
CA ILE A 775 -23.30 7.91 2.24
C ILE A 775 -22.13 8.29 1.37
N TYR A 776 -21.74 7.37 0.49
CA TYR A 776 -20.78 7.63 -0.58
C TYR A 776 -21.49 8.31 -1.75
N ASN A 777 -20.89 9.37 -2.31
CA ASN A 777 -21.41 10.12 -3.46
C ASN A 777 -22.82 10.66 -3.21
N VAL A 778 -23.00 11.51 -2.20
CA VAL A 778 -24.28 12.01 -1.68
C VAL A 778 -25.18 12.62 -2.76
N TYR A 779 -24.60 13.33 -3.73
CA TYR A 779 -25.38 13.97 -4.81
C TYR A 779 -25.47 13.10 -6.08
N CYS A 780 -25.13 11.80 -5.99
CA CYS A 780 -25.35 10.81 -7.04
C CYS A 780 -24.73 11.21 -8.40
N HIS A 781 -23.52 11.78 -8.39
CA HIS A 781 -22.82 12.07 -9.63
C HIS A 781 -22.39 10.79 -10.33
N MET A 782 -22.66 10.69 -11.64
CA MET A 782 -22.31 9.52 -12.44
C MET A 782 -20.85 9.64 -12.90
N ASN A 783 -19.93 9.21 -12.04
CA ASN A 783 -18.50 9.26 -12.32
C ASN A 783 -18.09 8.29 -13.43
N PRO A 784 -17.17 8.66 -14.33
CA PRO A 784 -16.74 7.80 -15.44
C PRO A 784 -15.86 6.65 -14.92
N PHE A 785 -16.32 5.42 -15.13
CA PHE A 785 -15.48 4.23 -14.98
C PHE A 785 -14.90 3.80 -16.35
N LEU A 786 -15.75 3.75 -17.37
CA LEU A 786 -15.40 3.41 -18.74
C LEU A 786 -16.19 4.28 -19.71
N VAL A 787 -15.51 4.77 -20.73
CA VAL A 787 -16.15 5.43 -21.89
C VAL A 787 -15.88 4.58 -23.13
N TYR A 788 -16.92 4.33 -23.91
CA TYR A 788 -16.79 3.52 -25.11
C TYR A 788 -17.69 4.06 -26.25
N PRO A 789 -17.22 3.97 -27.50
CA PRO A 789 -18.04 4.33 -28.66
C PRO A 789 -19.00 3.21 -29.03
N LYS A 790 -20.27 3.55 -29.27
CA LYS A 790 -21.29 2.64 -29.82
C LYS A 790 -22.23 3.46 -30.71
N ASP A 791 -22.56 2.97 -31.91
CA ASP A 791 -23.48 3.58 -32.87
C ASP A 791 -23.21 5.08 -33.14
N GLY A 792 -21.94 5.46 -33.29
CA GLY A 792 -21.52 6.84 -33.53
C GLY A 792 -21.66 7.79 -32.33
N LYS A 793 -22.00 7.28 -31.15
CA LYS A 793 -22.12 8.03 -29.89
C LYS A 793 -21.14 7.52 -28.86
N LEU A 794 -20.74 8.37 -27.93
CA LEU A 794 -19.96 7.97 -26.74
C LEU A 794 -20.90 7.66 -25.57
N TYR A 795 -20.70 6.50 -24.99
CA TYR A 795 -21.42 6.04 -23.79
C TYR A 795 -20.47 6.01 -22.61
N GLN A 796 -20.97 6.41 -21.46
CA GLN A 796 -20.25 6.33 -20.19
C GLN A 796 -20.90 5.25 -19.33
N PHE A 797 -20.06 4.37 -18.78
CA PHE A 797 -20.45 3.46 -17.74
C PHE A 797 -19.92 3.96 -16.40
N SER A 798 -20.78 4.01 -15.39
CA SER A 798 -20.49 4.46 -14.02
C SER A 798 -20.82 3.33 -13.06
N LEU A 799 -19.97 3.10 -12.03
CA LEU A 799 -20.11 1.95 -11.11
C LEU A 799 -20.93 2.29 -9.87
N LEU A 800 -20.64 3.41 -9.22
CA LEU A 800 -21.19 3.75 -7.90
C LEU A 800 -21.91 5.09 -7.93
N PRO A 801 -23.21 5.11 -8.27
CA PRO A 801 -23.96 6.37 -8.29
C PRO A 801 -24.11 6.96 -6.88
N ILE A 802 -24.76 6.24 -5.97
CA ILE A 802 -24.89 6.57 -4.55
C ILE A 802 -24.87 5.26 -3.77
N LEU A 803 -24.14 5.21 -2.65
CA LEU A 803 -24.06 4.02 -1.82
C LEU A 803 -24.24 4.41 -0.33
N PRO A 804 -25.44 4.23 0.23
CA PRO A 804 -25.65 4.32 1.67
C PRO A 804 -25.00 3.10 2.35
N SER A 805 -24.44 3.32 3.52
CA SER A 805 -23.68 2.33 4.27
C SER A 805 -24.05 2.39 5.75
N LEU A 806 -24.12 1.22 6.36
CA LEU A 806 -24.37 1.05 7.78
C LEU A 806 -23.40 0.03 8.33
N SER A 807 -22.77 0.33 9.46
CA SER A 807 -22.01 -0.65 10.22
C SER A 807 -22.17 -0.47 11.72
N TYR A 808 -22.14 -1.58 12.42
CA TYR A 808 -22.17 -1.65 13.87
C TYR A 808 -20.86 -2.24 14.36
N THR A 809 -20.25 -1.57 15.33
CA THR A 809 -19.00 -2.00 15.95
C THR A 809 -19.21 -2.18 17.44
N PHE A 810 -18.76 -3.32 17.93
CA PHE A 810 -18.75 -3.66 19.36
C PHE A 810 -17.29 -3.87 19.79
N LYS A 811 -16.86 -3.11 20.81
CA LYS A 811 -15.54 -3.24 21.44
C LYS A 811 -15.71 -3.62 22.90
N PHE A 812 -14.87 -4.51 23.39
CA PHE A 812 -14.85 -4.97 24.77
C PHE A 812 -13.44 -5.16 25.31
#